data_b0a768b7a16afaca0083274067a206c7
#
_entry.id   b0a768b7a16afaca0083274067a206c7
#
_cell.length_a   1.000
_cell.length_b   1.000
_cell.length_c   1.000
_cell.angle_alpha   90.00
_cell.angle_beta   90.00
_cell.angle_gamma   90.00
#
_symmetry.space_group_name_H-M   'P 1'
#
loop_
_entity.id
_entity.type
_entity.pdbx_description
1 polymer ?
#
loop_
_entity_poly.entity_id
_entity_poly.type
_entity_poly.pdbx_seq_one_letter_code
_entity_poly.pdbx_strand_id
1 'polypeptide(L)'
;MNTNETNMKEQNLEALKKYATNLIEQARAGRLDPVVGRDEEIRRVLQILSRRTKNNPILVGEPGTGKTAIVEGLAHRILRGDVPENLKDKQLYSLDMGALIAGAKYQGEFEERLKAVINAVVESEGNIILFIDEIHTLVGAGQTQGAMDAANILKPALARGELRSIGATTLDEYQKYFEKDKALERRFQTVMVDEPDVLSSISILRGLKERYENHHKVRIKDDAIIAAVELSNRYITERFLPDKAIDLMDEAAAKLRMERDSVPEELDEISRRLKQLEIERAAIKREGDKAKLQQLNADIDTLNNKYKVLHEKWQAERQLVNKIQQDKVQIEQLKFEADRAEREGDYGRVAEIRYGKIQQLQDDIAEVQSQLAATQGGNAMIKEEVTSEDIADVVSRWTGIPVSKMLQSEKDKLLHLEEELHRRVIGQDEAIQAVSDAVRRSRAGLQDPRRPIGSFIFLGPTGVGKTELAKALASYLFNDESLITRIDMSEYQEKYSVSRLIGAPPGYIGYEEGGQLTEAVRRKPYSVVLFDEIEKAHPDVFNILLQVLDDGRLTDNKGRTANFKNTIIIMTSNATREQLRSTMRPEFLNRIDEIITFTPLTKEQIADVVRLQIKKVTDMLEPQGIRLECTPQAIAYLAEEGYDPDFGARPVKRAIQQFVLNDLSKKLLADEVNRDKPIIIDEFGDGLVFRN
;
A
#
# COMPACT_ATOMS: atom_id res chain seq x y z
N MET A 1 53.48 33.12 12.52
CA MET A 1 52.51 32.10 12.99
C MET A 1 51.15 32.23 12.32
N ASN A 2 50.75 33.41 11.76
CA ASN A 2 49.37 33.63 11.29
C ASN A 2 49.00 33.03 9.89
N THR A 3 49.95 32.78 9.00
CA THR A 3 49.60 32.37 7.62
C THR A 3 49.15 30.90 7.50
N ASN A 4 49.73 30.00 8.32
CA ASN A 4 49.35 28.57 8.32
C ASN A 4 48.00 28.32 9.01
N GLU A 5 47.67 29.10 10.06
CA GLU A 5 46.38 28.99 10.73
C GLU A 5 45.21 29.55 9.86
N THR A 6 45.46 30.60 9.09
CA THR A 6 44.47 31.16 8.17
C THR A 6 44.21 30.21 7.01
N ASN A 7 45.23 29.59 6.41
CA ASN A 7 45.09 28.59 5.36
C ASN A 7 44.34 27.34 5.84
N MET A 8 44.56 26.91 7.09
CA MET A 8 43.89 25.76 7.67
C MET A 8 42.40 26.02 7.92
N LYS A 9 42.06 27.24 8.39
CA LYS A 9 40.66 27.66 8.55
C LYS A 9 39.91 27.75 7.23
N GLU A 10 40.55 28.27 6.18
CA GLU A 10 39.97 28.32 4.83
C GLU A 10 39.73 26.92 4.28
N GLN A 11 40.66 25.98 4.44
CA GLN A 11 40.50 24.58 4.04
C GLN A 11 39.38 23.86 4.78
N ASN A 12 39.23 24.11 6.10
CA ASN A 12 38.15 23.55 6.89
C ASN A 12 36.79 24.10 6.43
N LEU A 13 36.69 25.38 6.11
CA LEU A 13 35.45 26.01 5.61
C LEU A 13 35.10 25.50 4.20
N GLU A 14 36.08 25.30 3.33
CA GLU A 14 35.87 24.67 2.02
C GLU A 14 35.37 23.23 2.15
N ALA A 15 35.94 22.46 3.10
CA ALA A 15 35.45 21.11 3.39
C ALA A 15 34.00 21.12 3.87
N LEU A 16 33.61 22.05 4.75
CA LEU A 16 32.22 22.21 5.20
C LEU A 16 31.28 22.49 4.02
N LYS A 17 31.63 23.41 3.13
CA LYS A 17 30.83 23.73 1.93
C LYS A 17 30.73 22.57 0.95
N LYS A 18 31.75 21.71 0.90
CA LYS A 18 31.80 20.55 -0.01
C LYS A 18 31.02 19.36 0.51
N TYR A 19 30.99 19.13 1.82
CA TYR A 19 30.45 17.93 2.45
C TYR A 19 29.23 18.20 3.32
N ALA A 20 28.74 19.45 3.38
CA ALA A 20 27.54 19.82 4.09
C ALA A 20 26.75 20.89 3.33
N THR A 21 25.43 20.80 3.42
CA THR A 21 24.50 21.72 2.75
C THR A 21 23.98 22.75 3.75
N ASN A 22 24.06 24.05 3.43
CA ASN A 22 23.49 25.12 4.25
C ASN A 22 21.96 25.16 4.08
N LEU A 23 21.22 24.72 5.10
CA LEU A 23 19.75 24.66 5.07
C LEU A 23 19.11 26.05 5.09
N ILE A 24 19.76 27.07 5.70
CA ILE A 24 19.22 28.43 5.72
C ILE A 24 19.31 29.08 4.32
N GLU A 25 20.37 28.80 3.58
CA GLU A 25 20.50 29.24 2.19
C GLU A 25 19.48 28.53 1.29
N GLN A 26 19.26 27.22 1.52
CA GLN A 26 18.22 26.47 0.80
C GLN A 26 16.82 27.04 1.11
N ALA A 27 16.52 27.34 2.38
CA ALA A 27 15.27 27.99 2.78
C ALA A 27 15.08 29.35 2.10
N ARG A 28 16.17 30.17 2.06
CA ARG A 28 16.17 31.48 1.39
C ARG A 28 15.93 31.36 -0.11
N ALA A 29 16.46 30.32 -0.72
CA ALA A 29 16.25 30.02 -2.15
C ALA A 29 14.87 29.39 -2.44
N GLY A 30 14.04 29.13 -1.42
CA GLY A 30 12.73 28.49 -1.58
C GLY A 30 12.80 27.01 -1.96
N ARG A 31 13.91 26.34 -1.69
CA ARG A 31 14.13 24.93 -2.06
C ARG A 31 13.70 23.93 -1.00
N LEU A 32 13.49 24.38 0.26
CA LEU A 32 12.99 23.54 1.33
C LEU A 32 11.47 23.50 1.32
N ASP A 33 10.91 22.35 1.70
CA ASP A 33 9.46 22.16 1.81
C ASP A 33 8.86 22.91 3.00
N PRO A 34 7.60 23.36 2.90
CA PRO A 34 6.91 23.93 4.06
C PRO A 34 6.67 22.85 5.11
N VAL A 35 6.98 23.16 6.36
CA VAL A 35 6.79 22.21 7.47
C VAL A 35 5.51 22.58 8.22
N VAL A 36 4.65 21.59 8.36
CA VAL A 36 3.32 21.71 8.97
C VAL A 36 3.21 20.69 10.12
N GLY A 37 2.63 21.11 11.24
CA GLY A 37 2.24 20.20 12.33
C GLY A 37 3.38 19.68 13.20
N ARG A 38 4.59 20.30 13.16
CA ARG A 38 5.76 19.92 13.98
C ARG A 38 6.25 21.02 14.92
N ASP A 39 5.33 21.89 15.31
CA ASP A 39 5.67 23.08 16.12
C ASP A 39 6.17 22.72 17.52
N GLU A 40 5.65 21.67 18.14
CA GLU A 40 6.08 21.24 19.48
C GLU A 40 7.48 20.67 19.47
N GLU A 41 7.79 19.81 18.51
CA GLU A 41 9.12 19.21 18.37
C GLU A 41 10.15 20.28 18.01
N ILE A 42 9.86 21.20 17.09
CA ILE A 42 10.74 22.31 16.75
C ILE A 42 10.98 23.20 17.98
N ARG A 43 9.94 23.52 18.75
CA ARG A 43 10.06 24.29 19.99
C ARG A 43 10.95 23.57 21.00
N ARG A 44 10.79 22.24 21.11
CA ARG A 44 11.62 21.43 21.99
C ARG A 44 13.08 21.41 21.55
N VAL A 45 13.36 21.31 20.27
CA VAL A 45 14.71 21.43 19.70
C VAL A 45 15.33 22.79 20.03
N LEU A 46 14.59 23.88 19.84
CA LEU A 46 15.04 25.24 20.19
C LEU A 46 15.37 25.39 21.68
N GLN A 47 14.53 24.84 22.56
CA GLN A 47 14.78 24.84 24.01
C GLN A 47 16.07 24.09 24.35
N ILE A 48 16.30 22.92 23.73
CA ILE A 48 17.51 22.13 23.99
C ILE A 48 18.76 22.83 23.48
N LEU A 49 18.73 23.40 22.27
CA LEU A 49 19.85 24.18 21.71
C LEU A 49 20.22 25.42 22.54
N SER A 50 19.27 25.96 23.29
CA SER A 50 19.47 27.13 24.16
C SER A 50 20.01 26.77 25.57
N ARG A 51 20.14 25.47 25.90
CA ARG A 51 20.63 25.04 27.21
C ARG A 51 22.15 25.22 27.34
N ARG A 52 22.61 25.33 28.55
CA ARG A 52 24.05 25.44 28.88
C ARG A 52 24.77 24.09 28.76
N THR A 53 24.09 22.99 29.12
CA THR A 53 24.58 21.63 29.08
C THR A 53 23.51 20.72 28.46
N LYS A 54 23.91 19.58 27.89
CA LYS A 54 23.01 18.70 27.12
C LYS A 54 22.24 19.46 26.04
N ASN A 55 22.96 20.31 25.31
CA ASN A 55 22.43 21.21 24.31
C ASN A 55 22.40 20.65 22.88
N ASN A 56 22.67 19.38 22.73
CA ASN A 56 22.54 18.67 21.46
C ASN A 56 21.24 17.84 21.44
N PRO A 57 20.20 18.24 20.69
CA PRO A 57 19.03 17.40 20.52
C PRO A 57 19.34 16.20 19.64
N ILE A 58 18.71 15.06 19.94
CA ILE A 58 18.66 13.89 19.07
C ILE A 58 17.20 13.56 18.81
N LEU A 59 16.81 13.60 17.53
CA LEU A 59 15.48 13.25 17.06
C LEU A 59 15.38 11.73 16.95
N VAL A 60 14.50 11.13 17.73
CA VAL A 60 14.33 9.68 17.78
C VAL A 60 12.92 9.34 17.31
N GLY A 61 12.81 8.55 16.26
CA GLY A 61 11.52 8.14 15.70
C GLY A 61 11.70 7.18 14.52
N GLU A 62 10.63 6.53 14.12
CA GLU A 62 10.63 5.59 13.02
C GLU A 62 11.00 6.24 11.67
N PRO A 63 11.48 5.49 10.69
CA PRO A 63 11.74 6.00 9.35
C PRO A 63 10.46 6.59 8.74
N GLY A 64 10.58 7.76 8.09
CA GLY A 64 9.43 8.39 7.42
C GLY A 64 8.50 9.22 8.33
N THR A 65 8.79 9.35 9.64
CA THR A 65 7.99 10.20 10.55
C THR A 65 8.28 11.69 10.43
N GLY A 66 9.22 12.10 9.59
CA GLY A 66 9.51 13.53 9.31
C GLY A 66 10.57 14.15 10.21
N LYS A 67 11.56 13.39 10.69
CA LYS A 67 12.68 13.91 11.48
C LYS A 67 13.47 15.01 10.75
N THR A 68 13.77 14.82 9.49
CA THR A 68 14.48 15.79 8.65
C THR A 68 13.65 17.07 8.44
N ALA A 69 12.32 16.92 8.26
CA ALA A 69 11.41 18.06 8.13
C ALA A 69 11.42 18.99 9.36
N ILE A 70 11.60 18.46 10.58
CA ILE A 70 11.73 19.26 11.80
C ILE A 70 12.93 20.19 11.71
N VAL A 71 14.04 19.71 11.18
CA VAL A 71 15.28 20.49 11.02
C VAL A 71 15.14 21.54 9.90
N GLU A 72 14.44 21.20 8.82
CA GLU A 72 14.08 22.16 7.77
C GLU A 72 13.15 23.26 8.29
N GLY A 73 12.17 22.88 9.12
CA GLY A 73 11.31 23.84 9.84
C GLY A 73 12.08 24.76 10.77
N LEU A 74 13.11 24.26 11.44
CA LEU A 74 14.02 25.06 12.23
C LEU A 74 14.77 26.07 11.35
N ALA A 75 15.25 25.67 10.17
CA ALA A 75 15.91 26.58 9.22
C ALA A 75 14.97 27.70 8.76
N HIS A 76 13.70 27.40 8.49
CA HIS A 76 12.68 28.40 8.16
C HIS A 76 12.45 29.38 9.31
N ARG A 77 12.39 28.92 10.58
CA ARG A 77 12.22 29.81 11.76
C ARG A 77 13.43 30.70 12.01
N ILE A 78 14.65 30.17 11.86
CA ILE A 78 15.87 30.95 11.95
C ILE A 78 15.87 32.06 10.89
N LEU A 79 15.55 31.74 9.65
CA LEU A 79 15.48 32.68 8.52
C LEU A 79 14.47 33.82 8.78
N ARG A 80 13.32 33.50 9.41
CA ARG A 80 12.27 34.49 9.76
C ARG A 80 12.57 35.27 11.04
N GLY A 81 13.60 34.86 11.79
CA GLY A 81 13.91 35.45 13.10
C GLY A 81 12.97 34.99 14.23
N ASP A 82 12.12 33.97 13.99
CA ASP A 82 11.19 33.39 14.97
C ASP A 82 11.89 32.33 15.84
N VAL A 83 12.99 32.77 16.48
CA VAL A 83 13.81 31.94 17.36
C VAL A 83 14.34 32.80 18.51
N PRO A 84 14.78 32.19 19.63
CA PRO A 84 15.46 32.90 20.71
C PRO A 84 16.67 33.70 20.19
N GLU A 85 16.96 34.84 20.84
CA GLU A 85 17.99 35.78 20.42
C GLU A 85 19.37 35.13 20.15
N ASN A 86 19.74 34.17 20.99
CA ASN A 86 21.00 33.43 20.87
C ASN A 86 21.08 32.48 19.66
N LEU A 87 19.99 32.32 18.90
CA LEU A 87 19.91 31.44 17.73
C LEU A 87 19.65 32.17 16.41
N LYS A 88 19.36 33.51 16.45
CA LYS A 88 18.99 34.29 15.26
C LYS A 88 20.05 34.33 14.17
N ASP A 89 21.32 34.41 14.56
CA ASP A 89 22.44 34.55 13.62
C ASP A 89 23.16 33.21 13.34
N LYS A 90 22.59 32.09 13.81
CA LYS A 90 23.21 30.78 13.63
C LYS A 90 23.00 30.26 12.21
N GLN A 91 24.01 29.55 11.72
CA GLN A 91 23.94 28.82 10.47
C GLN A 91 23.64 27.35 10.74
N LEU A 92 22.78 26.73 9.93
CA LEU A 92 22.39 25.34 10.05
C LEU A 92 22.85 24.58 8.82
N TYR A 93 23.75 23.62 9.03
CA TYR A 93 24.29 22.78 7.97
C TYR A 93 23.84 21.33 8.14
N SER A 94 23.43 20.69 7.06
CA SER A 94 23.15 19.25 7.02
C SER A 94 24.35 18.51 6.44
N LEU A 95 24.91 17.57 7.20
CA LEU A 95 26.05 16.75 6.79
C LEU A 95 25.61 15.74 5.72
N ASP A 96 26.32 15.70 4.61
CA ASP A 96 26.11 14.75 3.54
C ASP A 96 27.06 13.55 3.69
N MET A 97 26.55 12.47 4.26
CA MET A 97 27.30 11.23 4.46
C MET A 97 27.73 10.59 3.14
N GLY A 98 26.86 10.69 2.10
CA GLY A 98 27.17 10.19 0.77
C GLY A 98 28.39 10.89 0.15
N ALA A 99 28.42 12.23 0.24
CA ALA A 99 29.53 13.03 -0.26
C ALA A 99 30.85 12.77 0.49
N LEU A 100 30.77 12.51 1.82
CA LEU A 100 31.94 12.17 2.62
C LEU A 100 32.57 10.83 2.21
N ILE A 101 31.76 9.84 1.87
CA ILE A 101 32.19 8.48 1.51
C ILE A 101 32.57 8.40 0.03
N ALA A 102 31.88 9.15 -0.84
CA ALA A 102 32.10 9.07 -2.28
C ALA A 102 33.55 9.38 -2.67
N GLY A 103 34.17 8.44 -3.38
CA GLY A 103 35.54 8.58 -3.87
C GLY A 103 36.65 8.49 -2.82
N ALA A 104 36.34 8.17 -1.55
CA ALA A 104 37.36 7.86 -0.55
C ALA A 104 37.99 6.49 -0.85
N LYS A 105 39.24 6.49 -1.30
CA LYS A 105 39.95 5.27 -1.66
C LYS A 105 40.48 4.51 -0.44
N TYR A 106 40.67 5.18 0.69
CA TYR A 106 41.21 4.63 1.95
C TYR A 106 40.41 5.18 3.14
N GLN A 107 40.35 4.41 4.20
CA GLN A 107 39.65 4.76 5.46
C GLN A 107 40.09 6.10 6.05
N GLY A 108 41.37 6.42 6.01
CA GLY A 108 41.92 7.70 6.52
C GLY A 108 41.39 8.93 5.79
N GLU A 109 41.02 8.83 4.52
CA GLU A 109 40.51 9.95 3.74
C GLU A 109 39.14 10.38 4.18
N PHE A 110 38.25 9.46 4.54
CA PHE A 110 36.95 9.77 5.16
C PHE A 110 37.13 10.44 6.53
N GLU A 111 38.02 9.92 7.37
CA GLU A 111 38.32 10.47 8.69
C GLU A 111 38.87 11.90 8.60
N GLU A 112 39.78 12.17 7.66
CA GLU A 112 40.28 13.52 7.41
C GLU A 112 39.20 14.49 6.95
N ARG A 113 38.31 14.07 6.03
CA ARG A 113 37.19 14.90 5.56
C ARG A 113 36.22 15.23 6.71
N LEU A 114 35.80 14.21 7.47
CA LEU A 114 34.93 14.41 8.63
C LEU A 114 35.58 15.30 9.68
N LYS A 115 36.85 15.11 9.97
CA LYS A 115 37.63 15.93 10.93
C LYS A 115 37.72 17.38 10.47
N ALA A 116 37.91 17.64 9.18
CA ALA A 116 37.92 18.98 8.61
C ALA A 116 36.56 19.68 8.78
N VAL A 117 35.45 18.98 8.52
CA VAL A 117 34.08 19.50 8.73
C VAL A 117 33.84 19.82 10.22
N ILE A 118 34.20 18.90 11.13
CA ILE A 118 34.03 19.10 12.57
C ILE A 118 34.86 20.29 13.07
N ASN A 119 36.11 20.40 12.61
CA ASN A 119 36.99 21.53 12.97
C ASN A 119 36.36 22.85 12.49
N ALA A 120 35.82 22.94 11.28
CA ALA A 120 35.13 24.12 10.80
C ALA A 120 33.94 24.52 11.71
N VAL A 121 33.17 23.55 12.17
CA VAL A 121 32.05 23.80 13.08
C VAL A 121 32.55 24.29 14.46
N VAL A 122 33.59 23.65 15.02
CA VAL A 122 34.20 24.00 16.30
C VAL A 122 34.82 25.41 16.23
N GLU A 123 35.57 25.72 15.17
CA GLU A 123 36.21 27.02 14.93
C GLU A 123 35.21 28.17 14.76
N SER A 124 33.94 27.83 14.42
CA SER A 124 32.86 28.84 14.37
C SER A 124 32.39 29.34 15.73
N GLU A 125 32.95 28.85 16.83
CA GLU A 125 32.58 29.22 18.20
C GLU A 125 31.06 29.13 18.48
N GLY A 126 30.44 28.07 17.94
CA GLY A 126 29.02 27.80 18.10
C GLY A 126 28.09 28.59 17.20
N ASN A 127 28.60 29.27 16.16
CA ASN A 127 27.77 29.94 15.14
C ASN A 127 27.18 28.96 14.11
N ILE A 128 27.76 27.76 14.00
CA ILE A 128 27.30 26.72 13.13
C ILE A 128 26.68 25.59 13.98
N ILE A 129 25.50 25.16 13.58
CA ILE A 129 24.81 23.98 14.08
C ILE A 129 24.87 22.90 12.97
N LEU A 130 25.37 21.72 13.30
CA LEU A 130 25.52 20.63 12.34
C LEU A 130 24.38 19.62 12.53
N PHE A 131 23.55 19.42 11.51
CA PHE A 131 22.57 18.35 11.47
C PHE A 131 23.22 17.09 10.89
N ILE A 132 23.06 15.97 11.58
CA ILE A 132 23.57 14.67 11.19
C ILE A 132 22.39 13.69 11.14
N ASP A 133 21.94 13.39 9.95
CA ASP A 133 20.93 12.36 9.77
C ASP A 133 21.57 10.97 9.91
N GLU A 134 20.82 9.99 10.38
CA GLU A 134 21.31 8.64 10.69
C GLU A 134 22.63 8.66 11.51
N ILE A 135 22.70 9.51 12.54
CA ILE A 135 23.90 9.72 13.34
C ILE A 135 24.49 8.42 13.91
N HIS A 136 23.68 7.36 14.05
CA HIS A 136 24.12 6.04 14.48
C HIS A 136 25.16 5.43 13.54
N THR A 137 25.17 5.79 12.26
CA THR A 137 26.15 5.31 11.28
C THR A 137 27.58 5.76 11.62
N LEU A 138 27.71 6.96 12.21
CA LEU A 138 28.96 7.50 12.68
C LEU A 138 29.41 6.94 14.05
N VAL A 139 28.43 6.52 14.88
CA VAL A 139 28.68 6.04 16.24
C VAL A 139 28.87 4.52 16.28
N GLY A 140 28.15 3.78 15.41
CA GLY A 140 28.11 2.32 15.39
C GLY A 140 29.18 1.64 14.56
N ALA A 141 29.92 2.37 13.77
CA ALA A 141 30.88 1.85 12.81
C ALA A 141 32.07 1.06 13.40
N GLY A 142 32.29 1.11 14.73
CA GLY A 142 33.44 0.49 15.40
C GLY A 142 33.34 -1.04 15.70
N GLN A 143 32.22 -1.72 15.36
CA GLN A 143 32.02 -3.13 15.75
C GLN A 143 32.30 -4.17 14.66
N THR A 144 32.53 -3.78 13.43
CA THR A 144 32.90 -4.67 12.32
C THR A 144 34.37 -4.44 11.94
N GLN A 145 35.16 -5.51 11.78
CA GLN A 145 36.53 -5.42 11.32
C GLN A 145 36.61 -4.64 10.00
N GLY A 146 37.18 -3.43 10.04
CA GLY A 146 37.30 -2.53 8.88
C GLY A 146 36.28 -1.37 8.84
N ALA A 147 35.44 -1.18 9.85
CA ALA A 147 34.47 -0.07 9.89
C ALA A 147 35.08 1.19 10.53
N MET A 148 34.70 2.33 10.00
CA MET A 148 35.20 3.67 10.31
C MET A 148 34.93 4.07 11.77
N ASP A 149 35.92 4.43 12.51
CA ASP A 149 35.81 4.88 13.91
C ASP A 149 35.54 6.40 13.99
N ALA A 150 34.48 6.84 13.31
CA ALA A 150 34.06 8.23 13.33
C ALA A 150 33.62 8.71 14.74
N ALA A 151 33.23 7.76 15.59
CA ALA A 151 32.85 8.05 16.96
C ALA A 151 34.01 8.68 17.76
N ASN A 152 35.24 8.23 17.53
CA ASN A 152 36.41 8.76 18.20
C ASN A 152 36.77 10.20 17.78
N ILE A 153 36.29 10.64 16.62
CA ILE A 153 36.42 12.03 16.14
C ILE A 153 35.36 12.93 16.77
N LEU A 154 34.11 12.45 16.84
CA LEU A 154 32.95 13.21 17.36
C LEU A 154 32.97 13.34 18.89
N LYS A 155 33.30 12.26 19.62
CA LYS A 155 33.25 12.20 21.08
C LYS A 155 34.06 13.29 21.78
N PRO A 156 35.30 13.62 21.40
CA PRO A 156 36.07 14.68 22.04
C PRO A 156 35.41 16.08 21.88
N ALA A 157 34.94 16.42 20.68
CA ALA A 157 34.30 17.70 20.40
C ALA A 157 32.94 17.84 21.12
N LEU A 158 32.16 16.77 21.16
CA LEU A 158 30.94 16.69 21.94
C LEU A 158 31.23 16.76 23.46
N ALA A 159 32.27 16.06 23.93
CA ALA A 159 32.63 16.01 25.33
C ALA A 159 33.05 17.39 25.89
N ARG A 160 33.74 18.17 25.08
CA ARG A 160 34.12 19.55 25.46
C ARG A 160 33.00 20.58 25.31
N GLY A 161 31.88 20.19 24.64
CA GLY A 161 30.77 21.11 24.36
C GLY A 161 31.04 22.09 23.22
N GLU A 162 32.08 21.83 22.44
CA GLU A 162 32.53 22.67 21.33
C GLU A 162 31.70 22.45 20.06
N LEU A 163 31.18 21.24 19.88
CA LEU A 163 30.31 20.88 18.74
C LEU A 163 28.85 21.06 19.12
N ARG A 164 28.14 21.88 18.36
CA ARG A 164 26.66 21.97 18.39
C ARG A 164 26.10 21.14 17.27
N SER A 165 25.32 20.14 17.62
CA SER A 165 24.75 19.23 16.63
C SER A 165 23.31 18.85 16.93
N ILE A 166 22.57 18.54 15.89
CA ILE A 166 21.26 17.89 15.92
C ILE A 166 21.46 16.52 15.31
N GLY A 167 21.17 15.45 16.03
CA GLY A 167 21.19 14.09 15.50
C GLY A 167 19.79 13.62 15.13
N ALA A 168 19.69 12.69 14.17
CA ALA A 168 18.46 11.95 13.91
C ALA A 168 18.78 10.44 13.83
N THR A 169 17.90 9.61 14.40
CA THR A 169 18.06 8.14 14.42
C THR A 169 16.72 7.45 14.69
N THR A 170 16.67 6.13 14.55
CA THR A 170 15.52 5.33 14.99
C THR A 170 15.61 4.96 16.47
N LEU A 171 14.50 4.47 17.07
CA LEU A 171 14.49 4.08 18.47
C LEU A 171 15.41 2.88 18.74
N ASP A 172 15.38 1.87 17.88
CA ASP A 172 16.22 0.67 18.00
C ASP A 172 17.70 1.02 17.94
N GLU A 173 18.09 1.90 17.03
CA GLU A 173 19.47 2.34 16.86
C GLU A 173 19.94 3.24 18.00
N TYR A 174 19.03 4.10 18.51
CA TYR A 174 19.30 4.88 19.71
C TYR A 174 19.62 3.98 20.91
N GLN A 175 18.79 2.98 21.17
CA GLN A 175 19.01 2.01 22.26
C GLN A 175 20.30 1.20 22.07
N LYS A 176 20.59 0.82 20.84
CA LYS A 176 21.77 -0.01 20.53
C LYS A 176 23.07 0.75 20.65
N TYR A 177 23.15 2.02 20.23
CA TYR A 177 24.40 2.77 20.06
C TYR A 177 24.55 3.92 21.05
N PHE A 178 23.47 4.59 21.47
CA PHE A 178 23.53 5.77 22.33
C PHE A 178 23.30 5.46 23.80
N GLU A 179 22.31 4.67 24.17
CA GLU A 179 22.04 4.31 25.57
C GLU A 179 23.18 3.49 26.19
N LYS A 180 23.90 2.72 25.40
CA LYS A 180 25.04 1.93 25.87
C LYS A 180 26.30 2.77 26.08
N ASP A 181 26.39 3.94 25.43
CA ASP A 181 27.53 4.86 25.56
C ASP A 181 27.20 6.03 26.49
N LYS A 182 27.56 5.89 27.77
CA LYS A 182 27.31 6.90 28.80
C LYS A 182 27.91 8.29 28.50
N ALA A 183 28.91 8.38 27.62
CA ALA A 183 29.49 9.67 27.25
C ALA A 183 28.59 10.40 26.26
N LEU A 184 27.97 9.70 25.31
CA LEU A 184 27.02 10.25 24.35
C LEU A 184 25.67 10.53 25.02
N GLU A 185 25.14 9.62 25.83
CA GLU A 185 23.90 9.78 26.58
C GLU A 185 23.88 11.06 27.41
N ARG A 186 25.00 11.44 27.99
CA ARG A 186 25.12 12.67 28.79
C ARG A 186 25.19 13.96 27.97
N ARG A 187 25.37 13.87 26.65
CA ARG A 187 25.56 15.03 25.76
C ARG A 187 24.35 15.31 24.88
N PHE A 188 23.60 14.27 24.57
CA PHE A 188 22.39 14.39 23.78
C PHE A 188 21.15 14.42 24.67
N GLN A 189 20.13 15.16 24.21
CA GLN A 189 18.79 15.17 24.79
C GLN A 189 17.82 14.67 23.75
N THR A 190 17.09 13.60 24.07
CA THR A 190 16.11 13.00 23.17
C THR A 190 14.91 13.90 22.93
N VAL A 191 14.45 13.92 21.68
CA VAL A 191 13.19 14.47 21.23
C VAL A 191 12.48 13.34 20.46
N MET A 192 11.41 12.83 21.02
CA MET A 192 10.63 11.80 20.36
C MET A 192 9.87 12.40 19.18
N VAL A 193 9.89 11.70 18.06
CA VAL A 193 9.19 12.08 16.82
C VAL A 193 8.25 10.94 16.45
N ASP A 194 7.05 11.05 16.98
CA ASP A 194 6.02 10.03 16.76
C ASP A 194 5.39 10.16 15.37
N GLU A 195 4.78 9.06 14.90
CA GLU A 195 3.97 9.06 13.70
C GLU A 195 2.81 10.05 13.88
N PRO A 196 2.60 11.01 12.96
CA PRO A 196 1.47 11.93 13.05
C PRO A 196 0.15 11.17 12.86
N ASP A 197 -0.90 11.67 13.51
CA ASP A 197 -2.24 11.15 13.32
C ASP A 197 -2.76 11.42 11.89
N VAL A 198 -3.90 10.83 11.55
CA VAL A 198 -4.51 10.96 10.21
C VAL A 198 -4.82 12.41 9.86
N LEU A 199 -5.37 13.19 10.80
CA LEU A 199 -5.74 14.59 10.55
C LEU A 199 -4.52 15.48 10.36
N SER A 200 -3.50 15.30 11.18
CA SER A 200 -2.21 16.01 11.05
C SER A 200 -1.53 15.64 9.73
N SER A 201 -1.56 14.37 9.33
CA SER A 201 -1.00 13.91 8.07
C SER A 201 -1.70 14.51 6.86
N ILE A 202 -3.04 14.60 6.87
CA ILE A 202 -3.81 15.29 5.82
C ILE A 202 -3.39 16.77 5.73
N SER A 203 -3.20 17.43 6.86
CA SER A 203 -2.76 18.83 6.90
C SER A 203 -1.35 18.99 6.33
N ILE A 204 -0.44 18.06 6.63
CA ILE A 204 0.92 18.03 6.05
C ILE A 204 0.86 17.89 4.53
N LEU A 205 0.10 16.93 4.01
CA LEU A 205 -0.01 16.72 2.56
C LEU A 205 -0.66 17.91 1.85
N ARG A 206 -1.65 18.56 2.47
CA ARG A 206 -2.24 19.81 1.95
C ARG A 206 -1.21 20.92 1.85
N GLY A 207 -0.29 21.02 2.81
CA GLY A 207 0.82 21.96 2.77
C GLY A 207 1.83 21.68 1.67
N LEU A 208 2.02 20.41 1.31
CA LEU A 208 2.95 19.97 0.26
C LEU A 208 2.33 19.98 -1.15
N LYS A 209 0.99 19.96 -1.22
CA LYS A 209 0.20 19.81 -2.45
C LYS A 209 0.71 20.68 -3.61
N GLU A 210 0.85 21.99 -3.39
CA GLU A 210 1.21 22.94 -4.46
C GLU A 210 2.58 22.61 -5.08
N ARG A 211 3.53 22.13 -4.29
CA ARG A 211 4.86 21.74 -4.79
C ARG A 211 4.82 20.53 -5.70
N TYR A 212 4.03 19.50 -5.31
CA TYR A 212 3.88 18.31 -6.12
C TYR A 212 3.07 18.59 -7.39
N GLU A 213 2.02 19.43 -7.30
CA GLU A 213 1.28 19.91 -8.46
C GLU A 213 2.21 20.63 -9.47
N ASN A 214 3.10 21.48 -8.97
CA ASN A 214 4.04 22.23 -9.80
C ASN A 214 5.12 21.33 -10.40
N HIS A 215 5.63 20.36 -9.63
CA HIS A 215 6.64 19.42 -10.11
C HIS A 215 6.11 18.52 -11.23
N HIS A 216 4.95 17.91 -11.00
CA HIS A 216 4.34 16.98 -11.97
C HIS A 216 3.47 17.68 -13.01
N LYS A 217 3.15 18.95 -12.83
CA LYS A 217 2.26 19.75 -13.69
C LYS A 217 0.86 19.13 -13.82
N VAL A 218 0.37 18.56 -12.74
CA VAL A 218 -0.97 17.98 -12.59
C VAL A 218 -1.66 18.61 -11.39
N ARG A 219 -2.98 18.54 -11.34
CA ARG A 219 -3.75 18.98 -10.18
C ARG A 219 -4.02 17.80 -9.26
N ILE A 220 -3.96 18.00 -7.95
CA ILE A 220 -4.26 16.97 -6.95
C ILE A 220 -5.53 17.39 -6.22
N LYS A 221 -6.58 16.57 -6.29
CA LYS A 221 -7.82 16.82 -5.57
C LYS A 221 -7.63 16.60 -4.06
N ASP A 222 -8.48 17.26 -3.27
CA ASP A 222 -8.45 17.07 -1.81
C ASP A 222 -8.89 15.66 -1.41
N ASP A 223 -9.81 15.06 -2.15
CA ASP A 223 -10.21 13.66 -1.96
C ASP A 223 -9.04 12.67 -2.20
N ALA A 224 -8.13 12.98 -3.13
CA ALA A 224 -6.91 12.20 -3.33
C ALA A 224 -5.96 12.31 -2.13
N ILE A 225 -5.82 13.50 -1.52
CA ILE A 225 -5.01 13.71 -0.33
C ILE A 225 -5.55 12.89 0.85
N ILE A 226 -6.86 13.00 1.09
CA ILE A 226 -7.53 12.23 2.13
C ILE A 226 -7.35 10.73 1.89
N ALA A 227 -7.60 10.28 0.66
CA ALA A 227 -7.41 8.88 0.27
C ALA A 227 -5.96 8.40 0.45
N ALA A 228 -4.95 9.22 0.12
CA ALA A 228 -3.55 8.86 0.29
C ALA A 228 -3.21 8.58 1.76
N VAL A 229 -3.72 9.39 2.68
CA VAL A 229 -3.49 9.20 4.11
C VAL A 229 -4.29 8.01 4.66
N GLU A 230 -5.60 7.96 4.39
CA GLU A 230 -6.47 6.92 4.93
C GLU A 230 -6.12 5.53 4.39
N LEU A 231 -5.91 5.41 3.07
CA LEU A 231 -5.59 4.13 2.44
C LEU A 231 -4.18 3.66 2.82
N SER A 232 -3.19 4.56 2.88
CA SER A 232 -1.85 4.18 3.34
C SER A 232 -1.85 3.75 4.80
N ASN A 233 -2.57 4.45 5.66
CA ASN A 233 -2.68 4.09 7.07
C ASN A 233 -3.34 2.72 7.27
N ARG A 234 -4.33 2.40 6.43
CA ARG A 234 -5.10 1.15 6.50
C ARG A 234 -4.39 -0.04 5.85
N TYR A 235 -3.77 0.15 4.69
CA TYR A 235 -3.27 -0.95 3.85
C TYR A 235 -1.75 -1.10 3.83
N ILE A 236 -0.99 -0.05 4.18
CA ILE A 236 0.47 -0.06 4.20
C ILE A 236 0.94 0.01 5.66
N THR A 237 1.13 -1.17 6.27
CA THR A 237 1.42 -1.28 7.71
C THR A 237 2.92 -1.31 8.04
N GLU A 238 3.79 -1.51 7.05
CA GLU A 238 5.24 -1.61 7.25
C GLU A 238 5.97 -0.26 7.13
N ARG A 239 5.24 0.81 6.79
CA ARG A 239 5.75 2.18 6.65
C ARG A 239 4.92 3.15 7.48
N PHE A 240 5.49 4.30 7.81
CA PHE A 240 4.89 5.29 8.71
C PHE A 240 4.40 6.53 7.95
N LEU A 241 3.38 7.19 8.51
CA LEU A 241 2.93 8.50 8.07
C LEU A 241 3.95 9.58 8.51
N PRO A 242 4.09 10.68 7.76
CA PRO A 242 3.38 11.02 6.53
C PRO A 242 4.01 10.45 5.25
N ASP A 243 5.20 9.88 5.33
CA ASP A 243 6.05 9.49 4.18
C ASP A 243 5.33 8.56 3.20
N LYS A 244 4.70 7.48 3.71
CA LYS A 244 3.94 6.55 2.85
C LYS A 244 2.80 7.21 2.09
N ALA A 245 2.15 8.23 2.65
CA ALA A 245 1.07 8.96 1.99
C ALA A 245 1.61 9.97 0.97
N ILE A 246 2.74 10.60 1.27
CA ILE A 246 3.45 11.49 0.35
C ILE A 246 3.90 10.71 -0.89
N ASP A 247 4.50 9.54 -0.71
CA ASP A 247 4.93 8.68 -1.81
C ASP A 247 3.76 8.23 -2.70
N LEU A 248 2.60 7.89 -2.12
CA LEU A 248 1.41 7.56 -2.90
C LEU A 248 0.94 8.74 -3.76
N MET A 249 0.93 9.94 -3.19
CA MET A 249 0.57 11.17 -3.89
C MET A 249 1.56 11.48 -5.02
N ASP A 250 2.85 11.31 -4.75
CA ASP A 250 3.94 11.52 -5.72
C ASP A 250 3.85 10.52 -6.89
N GLU A 251 3.69 9.23 -6.60
CA GLU A 251 3.58 8.19 -7.62
C GLU A 251 2.31 8.35 -8.47
N ALA A 252 1.16 8.66 -7.84
CA ALA A 252 -0.08 8.90 -8.57
C ALA A 252 0.03 10.12 -9.49
N ALA A 253 0.67 11.19 -9.03
CA ALA A 253 0.93 12.39 -9.84
C ALA A 253 1.91 12.11 -10.99
N ALA A 254 2.96 11.34 -10.73
CA ALA A 254 3.93 10.92 -11.74
C ALA A 254 3.28 10.02 -12.82
N LYS A 255 2.43 9.07 -12.39
CA LYS A 255 1.65 8.21 -13.29
C LYS A 255 0.75 9.04 -14.20
N LEU A 256 -0.02 9.95 -13.62
CA LEU A 256 -0.93 10.81 -14.38
C LEU A 256 -0.18 11.70 -15.38
N ARG A 257 0.98 12.25 -14.99
CA ARG A 257 1.85 13.00 -15.90
C ARG A 257 2.30 12.14 -17.08
N MET A 258 2.74 10.91 -16.80
CA MET A 258 3.19 9.98 -17.84
C MET A 258 2.03 9.61 -18.79
N GLU A 259 0.84 9.34 -18.27
CA GLU A 259 -0.36 9.06 -19.05
C GLU A 259 -0.76 10.24 -19.94
N ARG A 260 -0.70 11.46 -19.43
CA ARG A 260 -0.96 12.69 -20.19
C ARG A 260 0.03 12.89 -21.34
N ASP A 261 1.31 12.61 -21.10
CA ASP A 261 2.38 12.83 -22.08
C ASP A 261 2.47 11.68 -23.09
N SER A 262 1.83 10.54 -22.83
CA SER A 262 1.77 9.34 -23.68
C SER A 262 0.48 9.27 -24.51
N VAL A 263 0.44 8.32 -25.44
CA VAL A 263 -0.77 8.00 -26.21
C VAL A 263 -1.75 7.25 -25.28
N PRO A 264 -3.04 7.62 -25.25
CA PRO A 264 -4.04 6.90 -24.45
C PRO A 264 -4.10 5.40 -24.77
N GLU A 265 -4.38 4.58 -23.74
CA GLU A 265 -4.38 3.13 -23.85
C GLU A 265 -5.33 2.62 -24.95
N GLU A 266 -6.51 3.24 -25.07
CA GLU A 266 -7.50 2.89 -26.12
C GLU A 266 -6.93 3.10 -27.55
N LEU A 267 -6.18 4.17 -27.77
CA LEU A 267 -5.52 4.45 -29.05
C LEU A 267 -4.35 3.47 -29.32
N ASP A 268 -3.59 3.13 -28.28
CA ASP A 268 -2.48 2.19 -28.39
C ASP A 268 -2.98 0.77 -28.67
N GLU A 269 -4.06 0.33 -28.02
CA GLU A 269 -4.73 -0.95 -28.32
C GLU A 269 -5.19 -1.04 -29.78
N ILE A 270 -5.91 -0.01 -30.25
CA ILE A 270 -6.38 0.03 -31.64
C ILE A 270 -5.19 0.00 -32.60
N SER A 271 -4.12 0.74 -32.30
CA SER A 271 -2.89 0.76 -33.10
C SER A 271 -2.20 -0.60 -33.17
N ARG A 272 -2.11 -1.32 -32.05
CA ARG A 272 -1.57 -2.68 -31.98
C ARG A 272 -2.44 -3.66 -32.77
N ARG A 273 -3.76 -3.54 -32.63
CA ARG A 273 -4.71 -4.41 -33.37
C ARG A 273 -4.65 -4.18 -34.85
N LEU A 274 -4.56 -2.93 -35.30
CA LEU A 274 -4.35 -2.57 -36.72
C LEU A 274 -3.08 -3.21 -37.27
N LYS A 275 -1.94 -3.07 -36.55
CA LYS A 275 -0.68 -3.71 -36.96
C LYS A 275 -0.80 -5.23 -37.10
N GLN A 276 -1.50 -5.88 -36.16
CA GLN A 276 -1.74 -7.32 -36.19
C GLN A 276 -2.56 -7.72 -37.42
N LEU A 277 -3.67 -7.02 -37.70
CA LEU A 277 -4.50 -7.28 -38.88
C LEU A 277 -3.78 -6.98 -40.20
N GLU A 278 -2.91 -5.99 -40.23
CA GLU A 278 -2.06 -5.71 -41.41
C GLU A 278 -1.06 -6.83 -41.69
N ILE A 279 -0.47 -7.41 -40.65
CA ILE A 279 0.42 -8.58 -40.78
C ILE A 279 -0.38 -9.78 -41.30
N GLU A 280 -1.57 -10.04 -40.72
CA GLU A 280 -2.46 -11.12 -41.17
C GLU A 280 -2.91 -10.93 -42.61
N ARG A 281 -3.29 -9.70 -43.01
CA ARG A 281 -3.62 -9.34 -44.37
C ARG A 281 -2.45 -9.62 -45.35
N ALA A 282 -1.23 -9.29 -44.94
CA ALA A 282 -0.05 -9.56 -45.76
C ALA A 282 0.22 -11.07 -45.94
N ALA A 283 -0.06 -11.90 -44.92
CA ALA A 283 0.04 -13.35 -44.98
C ALA A 283 -1.05 -13.96 -45.93
N ILE A 284 -2.32 -13.59 -45.72
CA ILE A 284 -3.45 -14.11 -46.50
C ILE A 284 -3.40 -13.69 -47.95
N LYS A 285 -2.86 -12.48 -48.23
CA LYS A 285 -2.64 -12.05 -49.60
C LYS A 285 -1.71 -12.98 -50.38
N ARG A 286 -0.77 -13.64 -49.73
CA ARG A 286 0.12 -14.65 -50.30
C ARG A 286 -0.58 -16.00 -50.55
N GLU A 287 -1.57 -16.33 -49.71
CA GLU A 287 -2.35 -17.56 -49.78
C GLU A 287 -3.51 -17.51 -50.82
N GLY A 288 -3.94 -16.27 -51.20
CA GLY A 288 -4.92 -16.06 -52.30
C GLY A 288 -6.39 -16.20 -51.88
N ASP A 289 -6.72 -16.25 -50.60
CA ASP A 289 -8.11 -16.31 -50.09
C ASP A 289 -8.78 -14.93 -50.20
N LYS A 290 -9.59 -14.75 -51.26
CA LYS A 290 -10.25 -13.47 -51.57
C LYS A 290 -11.36 -13.12 -50.58
N ALA A 291 -12.08 -14.10 -50.02
CA ALA A 291 -13.19 -13.84 -49.11
C ALA A 291 -12.66 -13.30 -47.77
N LYS A 292 -11.64 -13.96 -47.23
CA LYS A 292 -11.01 -13.57 -45.95
C LYS A 292 -10.26 -12.22 -46.09
N LEU A 293 -9.69 -11.94 -47.23
CA LEU A 293 -9.03 -10.67 -47.57
C LEU A 293 -10.02 -9.49 -47.60
N GLN A 294 -11.24 -9.72 -48.08
CA GLN A 294 -12.30 -8.72 -48.15
C GLN A 294 -12.80 -8.39 -46.74
N GLN A 295 -13.00 -9.42 -45.89
CA GLN A 295 -13.39 -9.22 -44.48
C GLN A 295 -12.33 -8.46 -43.68
N LEU A 296 -11.05 -8.86 -43.80
CA LEU A 296 -9.92 -8.16 -43.15
C LEU A 296 -9.79 -6.71 -43.57
N ASN A 297 -9.98 -6.40 -44.84
CA ASN A 297 -9.96 -5.01 -45.28
C ASN A 297 -11.10 -4.18 -44.66
N ALA A 298 -12.32 -4.74 -44.56
CA ALA A 298 -13.45 -4.08 -43.90
C ALA A 298 -13.18 -3.81 -42.42
N ASP A 299 -12.58 -4.80 -41.72
CA ASP A 299 -12.22 -4.66 -40.30
C ASP A 299 -11.12 -3.60 -40.10
N ILE A 300 -10.09 -3.61 -40.95
CA ILE A 300 -9.01 -2.59 -40.95
C ILE A 300 -9.58 -1.20 -41.22
N ASP A 301 -10.46 -1.03 -42.20
CA ASP A 301 -11.07 0.24 -42.52
C ASP A 301 -11.94 0.77 -41.38
N THR A 302 -12.69 -0.10 -40.71
CA THR A 302 -13.51 0.25 -39.56
C THR A 302 -12.63 0.71 -38.39
N LEU A 303 -11.57 -0.03 -38.07
CA LEU A 303 -10.63 0.31 -37.01
C LEU A 303 -9.83 1.57 -37.33
N ASN A 304 -9.42 1.78 -38.58
CA ASN A 304 -8.74 2.99 -39.01
C ASN A 304 -9.62 4.23 -38.85
N ASN A 305 -10.90 4.14 -39.21
CA ASN A 305 -11.84 5.24 -39.00
C ASN A 305 -12.02 5.56 -37.51
N LYS A 306 -12.17 4.51 -36.67
CA LYS A 306 -12.24 4.66 -35.22
C LYS A 306 -10.96 5.31 -34.66
N TYR A 307 -9.80 4.83 -35.07
CA TYR A 307 -8.51 5.39 -34.70
C TYR A 307 -8.38 6.88 -35.06
N LYS A 308 -8.76 7.25 -36.28
CA LYS A 308 -8.68 8.63 -36.77
C LYS A 308 -9.54 9.58 -35.93
N VAL A 309 -10.80 9.22 -35.63
CA VAL A 309 -11.72 10.04 -34.83
C VAL A 309 -11.17 10.22 -33.41
N LEU A 310 -10.72 9.13 -32.77
CA LEU A 310 -10.17 9.19 -31.42
C LEU A 310 -8.85 9.97 -31.38
N HIS A 311 -8.00 9.79 -32.38
CA HIS A 311 -6.72 10.50 -32.49
C HIS A 311 -6.91 12.01 -32.67
N GLU A 312 -7.86 12.43 -33.52
CA GLU A 312 -8.20 13.85 -33.71
C GLU A 312 -8.75 14.45 -32.38
N LYS A 313 -9.62 13.74 -31.69
CA LYS A 313 -10.12 14.15 -30.37
C LYS A 313 -8.98 14.30 -29.36
N TRP A 314 -8.12 13.30 -29.26
CA TRP A 314 -6.96 13.33 -28.34
C TRP A 314 -6.01 14.47 -28.66
N GLN A 315 -5.73 14.74 -29.94
CA GLN A 315 -4.88 15.87 -30.33
C GLN A 315 -5.50 17.21 -29.95
N ALA A 316 -6.80 17.38 -30.12
CA ALA A 316 -7.51 18.59 -29.72
C ALA A 316 -7.45 18.80 -28.19
N GLU A 317 -7.73 17.76 -27.39
CA GLU A 317 -7.60 17.82 -25.92
C GLU A 317 -6.16 18.15 -25.52
N ARG A 318 -5.17 17.51 -26.15
CA ARG A 318 -3.74 17.72 -25.85
C ARG A 318 -3.28 19.15 -26.12
N GLN A 319 -3.77 19.77 -27.18
CA GLN A 319 -3.44 21.18 -27.48
C GLN A 319 -3.98 22.13 -26.40
N LEU A 320 -5.23 21.92 -25.96
CA LEU A 320 -5.85 22.72 -24.89
C LEU A 320 -5.12 22.55 -23.56
N VAL A 321 -4.79 21.30 -23.21
CA VAL A 321 -4.03 20.99 -21.99
C VAL A 321 -2.64 21.62 -22.00
N ASN A 322 -1.94 21.55 -23.14
CA ASN A 322 -0.63 22.17 -23.28
C ASN A 322 -0.69 23.69 -23.15
N LYS A 323 -1.74 24.33 -23.66
CA LYS A 323 -1.95 25.78 -23.50
C LYS A 323 -2.13 26.15 -22.05
N ILE A 324 -3.00 25.44 -21.30
CA ILE A 324 -3.19 25.64 -19.85
C ILE A 324 -1.85 25.52 -19.10
N GLN A 325 -1.01 24.53 -19.47
CA GLN A 325 0.29 24.36 -18.82
C GLN A 325 1.28 25.48 -19.12
N GLN A 326 1.31 25.96 -20.36
CA GLN A 326 2.15 27.09 -20.73
C GLN A 326 1.75 28.36 -19.96
N ASP A 327 0.46 28.62 -19.84
CA ASP A 327 -0.05 29.77 -19.11
C ASP A 327 0.25 29.67 -17.61
N LYS A 328 0.16 28.48 -17.00
CA LYS A 328 0.56 28.25 -15.61
C LYS A 328 2.05 28.49 -15.37
N VAL A 329 2.93 28.04 -16.27
CA VAL A 329 4.37 28.28 -16.17
C VAL A 329 4.68 29.77 -16.29
N GLN A 330 3.97 30.50 -17.14
CA GLN A 330 4.12 31.95 -17.23
C GLN A 330 3.67 32.67 -15.96
N ILE A 331 2.57 32.23 -15.34
CA ILE A 331 2.11 32.77 -14.05
C ILE A 331 3.18 32.57 -12.97
N GLU A 332 3.83 31.42 -12.89
CA GLU A 332 4.91 31.18 -11.92
C GLU A 332 6.11 32.11 -12.16
N GLN A 333 6.52 32.27 -13.40
CA GLN A 333 7.61 33.19 -13.73
C GLN A 333 7.24 34.63 -13.35
N LEU A 334 6.01 35.06 -13.62
CA LEU A 334 5.51 36.36 -13.25
C LEU A 334 5.39 36.57 -11.73
N LYS A 335 5.00 35.54 -10.99
CA LYS A 335 5.01 35.58 -9.51
C LYS A 335 6.43 35.79 -8.99
N PHE A 336 7.41 35.06 -9.54
CA PHE A 336 8.81 35.22 -9.15
C PHE A 336 9.35 36.63 -9.49
N GLU A 337 8.97 37.18 -10.64
CA GLU A 337 9.32 38.56 -11.01
C GLU A 337 8.66 39.58 -10.07
N ALA A 338 7.39 39.38 -9.70
CA ALA A 338 6.69 40.24 -8.75
C ALA A 338 7.35 40.24 -7.37
N ASP A 339 7.74 39.09 -6.85
CA ASP A 339 8.43 38.97 -5.56
C ASP A 339 9.82 39.59 -5.60
N ARG A 340 10.48 39.54 -6.77
CA ARG A 340 11.75 40.24 -6.94
C ARG A 340 11.56 41.76 -6.97
N ALA A 341 10.59 42.27 -7.72
CA ALA A 341 10.25 43.68 -7.82
C ALA A 341 9.80 44.24 -6.43
N GLU A 342 9.09 43.44 -5.64
CA GLU A 342 8.69 43.80 -4.28
C GLU A 342 9.90 43.99 -3.35
N ARG A 343 10.92 43.13 -3.45
CA ARG A 343 12.19 43.27 -2.70
C ARG A 343 13.01 44.49 -3.16
N GLU A 344 12.89 44.86 -4.43
CA GLU A 344 13.53 46.06 -5.01
C GLU A 344 12.73 47.34 -4.72
N GLY A 345 11.51 47.25 -4.14
CA GLY A 345 10.66 48.40 -3.78
C GLY A 345 9.85 48.97 -4.95
N ASP A 346 9.81 48.28 -6.10
CA ASP A 346 9.05 48.72 -7.25
C ASP A 346 7.60 48.22 -7.20
N TYR A 347 6.80 48.86 -6.37
CA TYR A 347 5.39 48.50 -6.18
C TYR A 347 4.51 48.76 -7.41
N GLY A 348 4.92 49.66 -8.33
CA GLY A 348 4.21 49.88 -9.60
C GLY A 348 4.27 48.64 -10.48
N ARG A 349 5.46 48.05 -10.63
CA ARG A 349 5.69 46.84 -11.38
C ARG A 349 5.00 45.63 -10.74
N VAL A 350 5.01 45.56 -9.41
CA VAL A 350 4.27 44.49 -8.68
C VAL A 350 2.77 44.55 -8.99
N ALA A 351 2.17 45.73 -8.98
CA ALA A 351 0.75 45.92 -9.31
C ALA A 351 0.44 45.56 -10.76
N GLU A 352 1.26 45.98 -11.72
CA GLU A 352 1.10 45.60 -13.15
C GLU A 352 1.14 44.09 -13.33
N ILE A 353 2.08 43.41 -12.66
CA ILE A 353 2.24 41.97 -12.80
C ILE A 353 1.08 41.23 -12.12
N ARG A 354 0.79 41.53 -10.83
CA ARG A 354 -0.22 40.79 -10.05
C ARG A 354 -1.64 41.03 -10.52
N TYR A 355 -2.02 42.29 -10.79
CA TYR A 355 -3.41 42.66 -11.14
C TYR A 355 -3.64 42.81 -12.65
N GLY A 356 -2.57 42.86 -13.46
CA GLY A 356 -2.67 42.90 -14.92
C GLY A 356 -2.37 41.54 -15.55
N LYS A 357 -1.10 41.18 -15.63
CA LYS A 357 -0.63 40.01 -16.43
C LYS A 357 -1.09 38.67 -15.85
N ILE A 358 -0.98 38.50 -14.53
CA ILE A 358 -1.40 37.23 -13.88
C ILE A 358 -2.92 37.06 -13.99
N GLN A 359 -3.68 38.12 -13.78
CA GLN A 359 -5.15 38.05 -13.89
C GLN A 359 -5.59 37.68 -15.31
N GLN A 360 -4.96 38.27 -16.33
CA GLN A 360 -5.26 37.97 -17.74
C GLN A 360 -4.99 36.48 -18.06
N LEU A 361 -3.85 35.95 -17.62
CA LEU A 361 -3.53 34.53 -17.81
C LEU A 361 -4.48 33.60 -17.03
N GLN A 362 -4.95 34.01 -15.87
CA GLN A 362 -5.97 33.25 -15.12
C GLN A 362 -7.31 33.19 -15.83
N ASP A 363 -7.72 34.31 -16.44
CA ASP A 363 -8.95 34.38 -17.24
C ASP A 363 -8.82 33.55 -18.51
N ASP A 364 -7.66 33.58 -19.20
CA ASP A 364 -7.36 32.71 -20.35
C ASP A 364 -7.39 31.22 -19.99
N ILE A 365 -6.82 30.84 -18.84
CA ILE A 365 -6.91 29.46 -18.32
C ILE A 365 -8.36 29.04 -18.09
N ALA A 366 -9.18 29.89 -17.48
CA ALA A 366 -10.58 29.58 -17.23
C ALA A 366 -11.39 29.38 -18.53
N GLU A 367 -11.13 30.20 -19.55
CA GLU A 367 -11.74 30.03 -20.87
C GLU A 367 -11.31 28.72 -21.54
N VAL A 368 -10.02 28.40 -21.55
CA VAL A 368 -9.50 27.17 -22.15
C VAL A 368 -9.98 25.93 -21.39
N GLN A 369 -10.12 26.00 -20.06
CA GLN A 369 -10.73 24.92 -19.27
C GLN A 369 -12.20 24.68 -19.63
N SER A 370 -12.97 25.75 -19.89
CA SER A 370 -14.34 25.62 -20.35
C SER A 370 -14.42 24.97 -21.75
N GLN A 371 -13.50 25.32 -22.65
CA GLN A 371 -13.41 24.71 -23.97
C GLN A 371 -13.01 23.22 -23.87
N LEU A 372 -12.07 22.88 -22.98
CA LEU A 372 -11.67 21.50 -22.75
C LEU A 372 -12.83 20.65 -22.21
N ALA A 373 -13.57 21.15 -21.22
CA ALA A 373 -14.75 20.48 -20.68
C ALA A 373 -15.84 20.24 -21.75
N ALA A 374 -16.05 21.19 -22.65
CA ALA A 374 -16.98 21.06 -23.78
C ALA A 374 -16.50 19.98 -24.79
N THR A 375 -15.20 19.91 -25.05
CA THR A 375 -14.61 18.92 -25.96
C THR A 375 -14.63 17.49 -25.39
N GLN A 376 -14.47 17.36 -24.09
CA GLN A 376 -14.47 16.06 -23.39
C GLN A 376 -15.86 15.42 -23.34
N GLY A 377 -16.94 16.20 -23.19
CA GLY A 377 -18.32 15.72 -23.31
C GLY A 377 -18.68 14.47 -22.49
N GLY A 378 -18.06 14.32 -21.32
CA GLY A 378 -18.28 13.17 -20.42
C GLY A 378 -17.29 12.01 -20.59
N ASN A 379 -16.53 11.92 -21.68
CA ASN A 379 -15.45 10.92 -21.91
C ASN A 379 -14.13 11.64 -22.16
N ALA A 380 -13.44 12.01 -21.08
CA ALA A 380 -12.13 12.61 -21.14
C ALA A 380 -11.08 11.58 -21.57
N MET A 381 -10.28 11.88 -22.60
CA MET A 381 -9.14 11.05 -23.00
C MET A 381 -7.88 11.42 -22.23
N ILE A 382 -7.81 12.65 -21.72
CA ILE A 382 -6.69 13.14 -20.92
C ILE A 382 -7.24 13.57 -19.56
N LYS A 383 -6.77 12.91 -18.50
CA LYS A 383 -7.03 13.31 -17.13
C LYS A 383 -6.02 14.40 -16.72
N GLU A 384 -6.48 15.42 -16.00
CA GLU A 384 -5.63 16.50 -15.49
C GLU A 384 -5.50 16.48 -13.96
N GLU A 385 -6.35 15.74 -13.29
CA GLU A 385 -6.48 15.75 -11.84
C GLU A 385 -6.27 14.36 -11.27
N VAL A 386 -5.42 14.27 -10.25
CA VAL A 386 -5.29 13.06 -9.41
C VAL A 386 -6.50 12.97 -8.51
N THR A 387 -7.17 11.84 -8.54
CA THR A 387 -8.36 11.52 -7.75
C THR A 387 -8.08 10.44 -6.71
N SER A 388 -9.04 10.20 -5.81
CA SER A 388 -8.98 9.09 -4.86
C SER A 388 -8.84 7.72 -5.53
N GLU A 389 -9.38 7.56 -6.75
CA GLU A 389 -9.26 6.33 -7.54
C GLU A 389 -7.82 6.09 -7.99
N ASP A 390 -7.11 7.14 -8.44
CA ASP A 390 -5.71 7.02 -8.87
C ASP A 390 -4.82 6.63 -7.70
N ILE A 391 -5.08 7.17 -6.51
CA ILE A 391 -4.40 6.76 -5.26
C ILE A 391 -4.70 5.29 -4.94
N ALA A 392 -5.97 4.87 -5.03
CA ALA A 392 -6.37 3.49 -4.77
C ALA A 392 -5.71 2.50 -5.74
N ASP A 393 -5.50 2.90 -7.00
CA ASP A 393 -4.77 2.11 -7.98
C ASP A 393 -3.29 1.93 -7.60
N VAL A 394 -2.63 2.97 -7.10
CA VAL A 394 -1.24 2.87 -6.62
C VAL A 394 -1.17 1.97 -5.40
N VAL A 395 -2.07 2.15 -4.42
CA VAL A 395 -2.14 1.27 -3.24
C VAL A 395 -2.36 -0.19 -3.65
N SER A 396 -3.23 -0.43 -4.64
CA SER A 396 -3.49 -1.78 -5.17
C SER A 396 -2.24 -2.43 -5.76
N ARG A 397 -1.40 -1.66 -6.46
CA ARG A 397 -0.12 -2.16 -7.00
C ARG A 397 0.89 -2.48 -5.90
N TRP A 398 1.01 -1.64 -4.88
CA TRP A 398 1.96 -1.84 -3.81
C TRP A 398 1.62 -3.01 -2.90
N THR A 399 0.33 -3.16 -2.62
CA THR A 399 -0.16 -4.15 -1.64
C THR A 399 -0.65 -5.45 -2.29
N GLY A 400 -0.93 -5.44 -3.59
CA GLY A 400 -1.61 -6.53 -4.28
C GLY A 400 -3.10 -6.64 -3.94
N ILE A 401 -3.66 -5.68 -3.18
CA ILE A 401 -5.06 -5.66 -2.77
C ILE A 401 -5.86 -4.84 -3.80
N PRO A 402 -6.98 -5.31 -4.36
CA PRO A 402 -7.75 -4.58 -5.37
C PRO A 402 -8.57 -3.42 -4.75
N VAL A 403 -7.87 -2.44 -4.17
CA VAL A 403 -8.47 -1.33 -3.40
C VAL A 403 -9.38 -0.46 -4.27
N SER A 404 -9.02 -0.21 -5.52
CA SER A 404 -9.82 0.56 -6.47
C SER A 404 -11.21 -0.04 -6.70
N LYS A 405 -11.31 -1.37 -6.77
CA LYS A 405 -12.60 -2.08 -6.87
C LYS A 405 -13.39 -2.07 -5.57
N MET A 406 -12.72 -1.88 -4.44
CA MET A 406 -13.37 -1.86 -3.11
C MET A 406 -14.03 -0.51 -2.81
N LEU A 407 -13.47 0.61 -3.26
CA LEU A 407 -13.97 1.95 -2.94
C LEU A 407 -15.30 2.30 -3.62
N GLN A 408 -15.52 1.90 -4.87
CA GLN A 408 -16.70 2.25 -5.65
C GLN A 408 -17.99 1.54 -5.22
N SER A 409 -17.87 0.40 -4.55
CA SER A 409 -19.02 -0.43 -4.24
C SER A 409 -19.09 -0.90 -2.77
N GLU A 410 -18.24 -0.38 -1.88
CA GLU A 410 -18.15 -0.93 -0.52
C GLU A 410 -19.47 -0.83 0.24
N LYS A 411 -20.17 0.30 0.15
CA LYS A 411 -21.50 0.47 0.80
C LYS A 411 -22.56 -0.44 0.20
N ASP A 412 -22.65 -0.47 -1.13
CA ASP A 412 -23.67 -1.28 -1.82
C ASP A 412 -23.38 -2.78 -1.66
N LYS A 413 -22.11 -3.18 -1.73
CA LYS A 413 -21.69 -4.56 -1.44
C LYS A 413 -22.06 -5.00 -0.02
N LEU A 414 -21.79 -4.17 0.97
CA LEU A 414 -22.11 -4.50 2.36
C LEU A 414 -23.61 -4.59 2.61
N LEU A 415 -24.41 -3.82 1.88
CA LEU A 415 -25.88 -3.88 1.97
C LEU A 415 -26.44 -5.16 1.34
N HIS A 416 -25.81 -5.69 0.28
CA HIS A 416 -26.25 -6.89 -0.44
C HIS A 416 -25.39 -8.13 -0.16
N LEU A 417 -24.64 -8.12 0.94
CA LEU A 417 -23.70 -9.16 1.29
C LEU A 417 -24.36 -10.54 1.43
N GLU A 418 -25.56 -10.61 2.06
CA GLU A 418 -26.28 -11.85 2.24
C GLU A 418 -26.70 -12.47 0.89
N GLU A 419 -27.23 -11.66 -0.02
CA GLU A 419 -27.68 -12.13 -1.34
C GLU A 419 -26.55 -12.74 -2.13
N GLU A 420 -25.38 -12.09 -2.08
CA GLU A 420 -24.20 -12.59 -2.77
C GLU A 420 -23.59 -13.86 -2.14
N LEU A 421 -23.61 -13.95 -0.82
CA LEU A 421 -23.17 -15.15 -0.13
C LEU A 421 -24.13 -16.33 -0.41
N HIS A 422 -25.44 -16.09 -0.49
CA HIS A 422 -26.45 -17.11 -0.86
C HIS A 422 -26.28 -17.64 -2.30
N ARG A 423 -25.70 -16.86 -3.21
CA ARG A 423 -25.37 -17.37 -4.56
C ARG A 423 -24.35 -18.49 -4.57
N ARG A 424 -23.54 -18.62 -3.52
CA ARG A 424 -22.48 -19.62 -3.39
C ARG A 424 -22.72 -20.65 -2.29
N VAL A 425 -23.38 -20.24 -1.22
CA VAL A 425 -23.65 -21.05 -0.04
C VAL A 425 -25.15 -21.29 0.07
N ILE A 426 -25.54 -22.54 -0.11
CA ILE A 426 -26.95 -22.95 -0.06
C ILE A 426 -27.39 -23.20 1.39
N GLY A 427 -28.52 -22.68 1.77
CA GLY A 427 -29.02 -22.72 3.13
C GLY A 427 -28.16 -21.87 4.08
N GLN A 428 -28.13 -22.24 5.38
CA GLN A 428 -27.27 -21.60 6.38
C GLN A 428 -27.61 -20.10 6.62
N ASP A 429 -28.89 -19.74 6.55
CA ASP A 429 -29.35 -18.35 6.61
C ASP A 429 -28.86 -17.63 7.89
N GLU A 430 -28.92 -18.32 9.06
CA GLU A 430 -28.44 -17.76 10.31
C GLU A 430 -26.92 -17.45 10.27
N ALA A 431 -26.15 -18.35 9.65
CA ALA A 431 -24.69 -18.19 9.52
C ALA A 431 -24.37 -16.99 8.62
N ILE A 432 -25.01 -16.88 7.48
CA ILE A 432 -24.82 -15.80 6.52
C ILE A 432 -25.24 -14.46 7.16
N GLN A 433 -26.37 -14.41 7.84
CA GLN A 433 -26.84 -13.20 8.53
C GLN A 433 -25.86 -12.73 9.61
N ALA A 434 -25.45 -13.65 10.51
CA ALA A 434 -24.55 -13.33 11.61
C ALA A 434 -23.18 -12.80 11.14
N VAL A 435 -22.64 -13.43 10.11
CA VAL A 435 -21.36 -12.99 9.50
C VAL A 435 -21.52 -11.63 8.83
N SER A 436 -22.61 -11.42 8.08
CA SER A 436 -22.88 -10.16 7.38
C SER A 436 -23.05 -8.99 8.35
N ASP A 437 -23.77 -9.22 9.45
CA ASP A 437 -23.98 -8.19 10.48
C ASP A 437 -22.67 -7.84 11.22
N ALA A 438 -21.83 -8.80 11.51
CA ALA A 438 -20.54 -8.55 12.15
C ALA A 438 -19.59 -7.77 11.21
N VAL A 439 -19.54 -8.12 9.94
CA VAL A 439 -18.76 -7.39 8.94
C VAL A 439 -19.28 -5.95 8.80
N ARG A 440 -20.60 -5.75 8.74
CA ARG A 440 -21.20 -4.39 8.69
C ARG A 440 -20.88 -3.56 9.93
N ARG A 441 -20.98 -4.13 11.14
CA ARG A 441 -20.64 -3.43 12.40
C ARG A 441 -19.17 -2.95 12.37
N SER A 442 -18.27 -3.81 11.97
CA SER A 442 -16.85 -3.48 11.87
C SER A 442 -16.59 -2.37 10.84
N ARG A 443 -17.21 -2.47 9.67
CA ARG A 443 -17.05 -1.48 8.59
C ARG A 443 -17.71 -0.13 8.89
N ALA A 444 -18.78 -0.13 9.66
CA ALA A 444 -19.44 1.09 10.15
C ALA A 444 -18.68 1.78 11.30
N GLY A 445 -17.53 1.22 11.75
CA GLY A 445 -16.76 1.77 12.87
C GLY A 445 -17.41 1.58 14.25
N LEU A 446 -18.35 0.66 14.36
CA LEU A 446 -19.09 0.36 15.60
C LEU A 446 -18.43 -0.74 16.46
N GLN A 447 -17.20 -1.12 16.10
CA GLN A 447 -16.39 -2.13 16.80
C GLN A 447 -15.04 -1.52 17.22
N ASP A 448 -14.37 -2.13 18.23
CA ASP A 448 -13.03 -1.71 18.64
C ASP A 448 -12.04 -1.81 17.45
N PRO A 449 -11.44 -0.69 17.01
CA PRO A 449 -10.55 -0.67 15.85
C PRO A 449 -9.25 -1.47 16.04
N ARG A 450 -8.97 -1.93 17.25
CA ARG A 450 -7.82 -2.78 17.54
C ARG A 450 -8.06 -4.24 17.20
N ARG A 451 -9.33 -4.70 17.13
CA ARG A 451 -9.70 -6.09 16.89
C ARG A 451 -9.76 -6.43 15.38
N PRO A 452 -9.69 -7.71 14.98
CA PRO A 452 -10.00 -8.16 13.62
C PRO A 452 -11.39 -7.72 13.16
N ILE A 453 -11.64 -7.69 11.85
CA ILE A 453 -12.96 -7.33 11.25
C ILE A 453 -14.08 -8.19 11.83
N GLY A 454 -13.82 -9.49 12.07
CA GLY A 454 -14.72 -10.42 12.71
C GLY A 454 -14.00 -11.70 13.09
N SER A 455 -14.51 -12.35 14.11
CA SER A 455 -14.00 -13.62 14.63
C SER A 455 -15.15 -14.60 14.85
N PHE A 456 -15.09 -15.75 14.17
CA PHE A 456 -16.21 -16.70 14.10
C PHE A 456 -15.76 -18.13 14.42
N ILE A 457 -16.63 -18.89 15.13
CA ILE A 457 -16.50 -20.33 15.20
C ILE A 457 -17.68 -20.95 14.45
N PHE A 458 -17.41 -21.76 13.42
CA PHE A 458 -18.38 -22.49 12.64
C PHE A 458 -18.48 -23.94 13.13
N LEU A 459 -19.58 -24.28 13.78
CA LEU A 459 -19.87 -25.61 14.29
C LEU A 459 -20.75 -26.39 13.31
N GLY A 460 -20.63 -27.70 13.28
CA GLY A 460 -21.53 -28.56 12.52
C GLY A 460 -20.81 -29.69 11.79
N PRO A 461 -21.56 -30.61 11.20
CA PRO A 461 -21.01 -31.78 10.51
C PRO A 461 -20.17 -31.40 9.28
N THR A 462 -19.48 -32.36 8.72
CA THR A 462 -18.69 -32.17 7.52
C THR A 462 -19.62 -31.97 6.28
N GLY A 463 -19.20 -31.15 5.32
CA GLY A 463 -19.89 -31.00 4.05
C GLY A 463 -21.12 -30.08 4.02
N VAL A 464 -21.35 -29.30 5.10
CA VAL A 464 -22.49 -28.36 5.20
C VAL A 464 -22.19 -26.94 4.70
N GLY A 465 -20.97 -26.67 4.23
CA GLY A 465 -20.62 -25.38 3.62
C GLY A 465 -19.73 -24.44 4.44
N LYS A 466 -19.19 -24.86 5.61
CA LYS A 466 -18.33 -24.02 6.48
C LYS A 466 -17.16 -23.39 5.74
N THR A 467 -16.38 -24.18 5.02
CA THR A 467 -15.23 -23.73 4.26
C THR A 467 -15.65 -22.94 2.99
N GLU A 468 -16.79 -23.27 2.39
CA GLU A 468 -17.31 -22.53 1.23
C GLU A 468 -17.76 -21.12 1.62
N LEU A 469 -18.35 -20.92 2.82
CA LEU A 469 -18.68 -19.59 3.31
C LEU A 469 -17.42 -18.73 3.52
N ALA A 470 -16.34 -19.32 4.05
CA ALA A 470 -15.07 -18.62 4.18
C ALA A 470 -14.50 -18.18 2.83
N LYS A 471 -14.59 -19.05 1.80
CA LYS A 471 -14.18 -18.73 0.43
C LYS A 471 -15.07 -17.69 -0.22
N ALA A 472 -16.39 -17.78 -0.01
CA ALA A 472 -17.34 -16.80 -0.53
C ALA A 472 -17.08 -15.40 0.06
N LEU A 473 -16.77 -15.33 1.36
CA LEU A 473 -16.37 -14.09 2.03
C LEU A 473 -15.08 -13.49 1.45
N ALA A 474 -14.05 -14.31 1.26
CA ALA A 474 -12.80 -13.86 0.67
C ALA A 474 -13.02 -13.33 -0.76
N SER A 475 -13.74 -14.09 -1.59
CA SER A 475 -14.07 -13.70 -2.96
C SER A 475 -14.86 -12.39 -3.02
N TYR A 476 -15.83 -12.22 -2.15
CA TYR A 476 -16.72 -11.06 -2.20
C TYR A 476 -16.13 -9.80 -1.56
N LEU A 477 -15.58 -9.92 -0.36
CA LEU A 477 -15.04 -8.78 0.39
C LEU A 477 -13.68 -8.32 -0.15
N PHE A 478 -12.86 -9.25 -0.62
CA PHE A 478 -11.50 -8.96 -1.08
C PHE A 478 -11.33 -9.13 -2.60
N ASN A 479 -12.42 -9.46 -3.32
CA ASN A 479 -12.46 -9.72 -4.77
C ASN A 479 -11.48 -10.81 -5.26
N ASP A 480 -10.98 -11.64 -4.37
CA ASP A 480 -10.06 -12.73 -4.70
C ASP A 480 -10.21 -13.88 -3.71
N GLU A 481 -10.59 -15.05 -4.22
CA GLU A 481 -10.70 -16.29 -3.43
C GLU A 481 -9.34 -16.79 -2.91
N SER A 482 -8.23 -16.38 -3.52
CA SER A 482 -6.88 -16.72 -3.07
C SER A 482 -6.45 -15.96 -1.80
N LEU A 483 -7.20 -14.94 -1.39
CA LEU A 483 -6.98 -14.19 -0.16
C LEU A 483 -7.56 -14.92 1.07
N ILE A 484 -7.33 -16.23 1.11
CA ILE A 484 -7.61 -17.09 2.26
C ILE A 484 -6.33 -17.78 2.70
N THR A 485 -6.03 -17.67 3.99
CA THR A 485 -4.94 -18.42 4.64
C THR A 485 -5.56 -19.56 5.43
N ARG A 486 -5.41 -20.78 4.94
CA ARG A 486 -5.95 -21.99 5.61
C ARG A 486 -4.85 -22.66 6.42
N ILE A 487 -5.12 -22.90 7.70
CA ILE A 487 -4.24 -23.60 8.62
C ILE A 487 -5.03 -24.76 9.24
N ASP A 488 -4.57 -25.98 8.99
CA ASP A 488 -5.17 -27.20 9.52
C ASP A 488 -4.63 -27.46 10.92
N MET A 489 -5.48 -27.39 11.92
CA MET A 489 -5.10 -27.56 13.32
C MET A 489 -4.73 -29.00 13.69
N SER A 490 -5.03 -29.97 12.84
CA SER A 490 -4.56 -31.33 13.03
C SER A 490 -3.02 -31.46 12.95
N GLU A 491 -2.33 -30.50 12.29
CA GLU A 491 -0.87 -30.41 12.25
C GLU A 491 -0.26 -29.77 13.49
N TYR A 492 -1.08 -29.16 14.37
CA TYR A 492 -0.66 -28.38 15.54
C TYR A 492 -1.15 -28.96 16.87
N GLN A 493 -1.19 -30.29 16.95
CA GLN A 493 -1.60 -31.01 18.15
C GLN A 493 -0.51 -31.06 19.22
N GLU A 494 0.75 -30.97 18.81
CA GLU A 494 1.90 -31.04 19.72
C GLU A 494 2.49 -29.66 20.00
N LYS A 495 3.02 -29.50 21.21
CA LYS A 495 3.57 -28.23 21.70
C LYS A 495 4.65 -27.64 20.79
N TYR A 496 5.55 -28.47 20.25
CA TYR A 496 6.60 -27.96 19.39
C TYR A 496 6.07 -27.46 18.02
N SER A 497 4.95 -28.00 17.56
CA SER A 497 4.31 -27.56 16.30
C SER A 497 3.77 -26.13 16.39
N VAL A 498 3.38 -25.70 17.60
CA VAL A 498 2.84 -24.36 17.87
C VAL A 498 3.86 -23.27 17.52
N SER A 499 5.15 -23.53 17.77
CA SER A 499 6.23 -22.59 17.41
C SER A 499 6.32 -22.33 15.90
N ARG A 500 5.82 -23.23 15.05
CA ARG A 500 5.75 -22.99 13.60
C ARG A 500 4.78 -21.88 13.20
N LEU A 501 3.79 -21.56 14.03
CA LEU A 501 2.85 -20.46 13.78
C LEU A 501 3.51 -19.09 13.92
N ILE A 502 4.39 -18.92 14.92
CA ILE A 502 5.04 -17.65 15.28
C ILE A 502 6.55 -17.62 15.00
N GLY A 503 7.11 -18.72 14.50
CA GLY A 503 8.54 -18.92 14.28
C GLY A 503 9.23 -19.66 15.43
N ALA A 504 10.36 -20.33 15.12
CA ALA A 504 11.16 -21.02 16.11
C ALA A 504 11.96 -20.03 16.96
N PRO A 505 12.22 -20.33 18.24
CA PRO A 505 13.13 -19.52 19.08
C PRO A 505 14.56 -19.50 18.55
N PRO A 506 15.37 -18.48 18.90
CA PRO A 506 16.79 -18.42 18.53
C PRO A 506 17.54 -19.70 18.90
N GLY A 507 18.28 -20.25 17.96
CA GLY A 507 19.09 -21.47 18.15
C GLY A 507 18.36 -22.79 17.82
N TYR A 508 17.10 -22.75 17.43
CA TYR A 508 16.35 -23.94 16.95
C TYR A 508 16.30 -23.98 15.42
N ILE A 509 16.17 -25.20 14.87
CA ILE A 509 16.00 -25.43 13.42
C ILE A 509 14.70 -24.72 12.96
N GLY A 510 14.79 -23.96 11.87
CA GLY A 510 13.67 -23.19 11.32
C GLY A 510 13.57 -21.75 11.83
N TYR A 511 14.51 -21.25 12.64
CA TYR A 511 14.51 -19.85 13.09
C TYR A 511 14.54 -18.84 11.93
N GLU A 512 15.20 -19.15 10.82
CA GLU A 512 15.27 -18.26 9.65
C GLU A 512 13.99 -18.20 8.83
N GLU A 513 13.14 -19.22 8.89
CA GLU A 513 11.94 -19.35 8.05
C GLU A 513 10.77 -18.44 8.48
N GLY A 514 10.79 -17.92 9.73
CA GLY A 514 9.67 -17.15 10.28
C GLY A 514 8.45 -18.00 10.64
N GLY A 515 7.41 -17.39 11.21
CA GLY A 515 6.18 -18.10 11.60
C GLY A 515 5.20 -18.21 10.40
N GLN A 516 4.61 -19.36 10.20
CA GLN A 516 3.67 -19.59 9.09
C GLN A 516 2.47 -18.65 9.14
N LEU A 517 1.86 -18.45 10.32
CA LEU A 517 0.73 -17.56 10.50
C LEU A 517 1.14 -16.09 10.34
N THR A 518 2.22 -15.68 11.01
CA THR A 518 2.69 -14.29 10.98
C THR A 518 3.17 -13.87 9.60
N GLU A 519 3.91 -14.72 8.89
CA GLU A 519 4.35 -14.44 7.52
C GLU A 519 3.18 -14.42 6.53
N ALA A 520 2.20 -15.35 6.66
CA ALA A 520 1.04 -15.38 5.79
C ALA A 520 0.23 -14.08 5.90
N VAL A 521 -0.03 -13.60 7.13
CA VAL A 521 -0.79 -12.37 7.36
C VAL A 521 0.02 -11.12 7.00
N ARG A 522 1.33 -11.10 7.22
CA ARG A 522 2.18 -10.00 6.77
C ARG A 522 2.15 -9.84 5.25
N ARG A 523 2.17 -10.96 4.51
CA ARG A 523 2.08 -10.94 3.03
C ARG A 523 0.67 -10.63 2.52
N LYS A 524 -0.37 -11.02 3.28
CA LYS A 524 -1.78 -10.84 2.93
C LYS A 524 -2.54 -10.26 4.13
N PRO A 525 -2.30 -8.98 4.48
CA PRO A 525 -2.91 -8.37 5.67
C PRO A 525 -4.42 -8.15 5.53
N TYR A 526 -4.95 -8.34 4.33
CA TYR A 526 -6.37 -8.29 3.97
C TYR A 526 -6.79 -9.67 3.48
N SER A 527 -7.21 -10.53 4.40
CA SER A 527 -7.51 -11.92 4.09
C SER A 527 -8.47 -12.56 5.10
N VAL A 528 -9.02 -13.69 4.71
CA VAL A 528 -9.69 -14.60 5.65
C VAL A 528 -8.64 -15.57 6.17
N VAL A 529 -8.50 -15.66 7.49
CA VAL A 529 -7.66 -16.66 8.15
C VAL A 529 -8.57 -17.76 8.68
N LEU A 530 -8.45 -18.93 8.07
CA LEU A 530 -9.26 -20.11 8.40
C LEU A 530 -8.45 -21.12 9.20
N PHE A 531 -8.82 -21.34 10.43
CA PHE A 531 -8.31 -22.41 11.28
C PHE A 531 -9.27 -23.61 11.20
N ASP A 532 -8.85 -24.65 10.52
CA ASP A 532 -9.69 -25.85 10.30
C ASP A 532 -9.50 -26.85 11.44
N GLU A 533 -10.59 -27.46 11.92
CA GLU A 533 -10.62 -28.44 13.00
C GLU A 533 -9.97 -27.92 14.31
N ILE A 534 -10.41 -26.74 14.77
CA ILE A 534 -9.83 -26.01 15.90
C ILE A 534 -9.83 -26.84 17.21
N GLU A 535 -10.75 -27.80 17.39
CA GLU A 535 -10.81 -28.71 18.52
C GLU A 535 -9.59 -29.63 18.65
N LYS A 536 -8.83 -29.82 17.58
CA LYS A 536 -7.60 -30.63 17.56
C LYS A 536 -6.36 -29.87 17.97
N ALA A 537 -6.42 -28.53 18.07
CA ALA A 537 -5.29 -27.69 18.37
C ALA A 537 -4.74 -27.90 19.79
N HIS A 538 -3.42 -27.80 19.92
CA HIS A 538 -2.78 -27.76 21.25
C HIS A 538 -3.26 -26.52 22.04
N PRO A 539 -3.43 -26.62 23.38
CA PRO A 539 -3.89 -25.48 24.20
C PRO A 539 -3.09 -24.18 24.06
N ASP A 540 -1.80 -24.25 23.73
CA ASP A 540 -0.97 -23.06 23.50
C ASP A 540 -1.35 -22.28 22.24
N VAL A 541 -2.03 -22.89 21.27
CA VAL A 541 -2.58 -22.19 20.09
C VAL A 541 -3.62 -21.18 20.53
N PHE A 542 -4.48 -21.51 21.49
CA PHE A 542 -5.50 -20.60 22.01
C PHE A 542 -4.88 -19.38 22.68
N ASN A 543 -3.72 -19.52 23.35
CA ASN A 543 -3.01 -18.40 23.96
C ASN A 543 -2.48 -17.41 22.88
N ILE A 544 -2.02 -17.93 21.73
CA ILE A 544 -1.61 -17.12 20.59
C ILE A 544 -2.83 -16.40 19.99
N LEU A 545 -3.92 -17.13 19.79
CA LEU A 545 -5.15 -16.57 19.22
C LEU A 545 -5.80 -15.52 20.15
N LEU A 546 -5.70 -15.64 21.47
CA LEU A 546 -6.17 -14.60 22.39
C LEU A 546 -5.51 -13.24 22.10
N GLN A 547 -4.20 -13.22 21.86
CA GLN A 547 -3.50 -11.98 21.52
C GLN A 547 -4.00 -11.40 20.19
N VAL A 548 -4.27 -12.25 19.21
CA VAL A 548 -4.83 -11.83 17.92
C VAL A 548 -6.24 -11.25 18.10
N LEU A 549 -7.08 -11.88 18.89
CA LEU A 549 -8.48 -11.49 19.10
C LEU A 549 -8.62 -10.21 19.93
N ASP A 550 -7.70 -9.96 20.87
CA ASP A 550 -7.74 -8.78 21.73
C ASP A 550 -7.07 -7.56 21.12
N ASP A 551 -5.84 -7.75 20.62
CA ASP A 551 -4.97 -6.65 20.16
C ASP A 551 -4.93 -6.51 18.63
N GLY A 552 -5.48 -7.48 17.87
CA GLY A 552 -5.42 -7.53 16.42
C GLY A 552 -3.98 -7.56 15.88
N ARG A 553 -3.04 -8.07 16.66
CA ARG A 553 -1.63 -8.20 16.28
C ARG A 553 -1.00 -9.45 16.89
N LEU A 554 0.03 -9.92 16.23
CA LEU A 554 0.83 -11.06 16.71
C LEU A 554 2.30 -10.79 16.40
N THR A 555 3.16 -10.84 17.42
CA THR A 555 4.60 -10.64 17.24
C THR A 555 5.28 -11.99 17.08
N ASP A 556 6.10 -12.13 16.05
CA ASP A 556 6.90 -13.33 15.81
C ASP A 556 8.15 -13.38 16.72
N ASN A 557 8.84 -14.50 16.74
CA ASN A 557 10.04 -14.69 17.55
C ASN A 557 11.26 -13.86 17.06
N LYS A 558 11.14 -13.14 15.95
CA LYS A 558 12.12 -12.16 15.45
C LYS A 558 11.77 -10.72 15.87
N GLY A 559 10.70 -10.53 16.66
CA GLY A 559 10.22 -9.21 17.05
C GLY A 559 9.37 -8.50 16.00
N ARG A 560 9.06 -9.13 14.85
CA ARG A 560 8.25 -8.54 13.80
C ARG A 560 6.77 -8.75 14.08
N THR A 561 5.98 -7.70 13.96
CA THR A 561 4.54 -7.74 14.25
C THR A 561 3.74 -7.95 12.98
N ALA A 562 2.83 -8.94 12.99
CA ALA A 562 1.81 -9.14 11.99
C ALA A 562 0.50 -8.46 12.44
N ASN A 563 -0.13 -7.70 11.54
CA ASN A 563 -1.35 -6.95 11.80
C ASN A 563 -2.57 -7.72 11.30
N PHE A 564 -3.48 -8.10 12.22
CA PHE A 564 -4.71 -8.84 11.95
C PHE A 564 -5.97 -7.96 11.92
N LYS A 565 -5.86 -6.64 12.11
CA LYS A 565 -7.03 -5.73 12.18
C LYS A 565 -7.88 -5.73 10.92
N ASN A 566 -7.29 -6.07 9.79
CA ASN A 566 -7.96 -6.15 8.51
C ASN A 566 -8.28 -7.59 8.07
N THR A 567 -8.16 -8.57 8.96
CA THR A 567 -8.47 -9.97 8.67
C THR A 567 -9.82 -10.37 9.26
N ILE A 568 -10.41 -11.41 8.69
CA ILE A 568 -11.54 -12.13 9.25
C ILE A 568 -11.03 -13.48 9.74
N ILE A 569 -11.23 -13.76 11.03
CA ILE A 569 -10.81 -15.01 11.65
C ILE A 569 -11.99 -15.99 11.65
N ILE A 570 -11.81 -17.12 11.01
CA ILE A 570 -12.81 -18.20 10.99
C ILE A 570 -12.16 -19.47 11.52
N MET A 571 -12.81 -20.08 12.49
CA MET A 571 -12.43 -21.37 13.07
C MET A 571 -13.54 -22.38 12.76
N THR A 572 -13.21 -23.54 12.20
CA THR A 572 -14.21 -24.60 12.00
C THR A 572 -14.04 -25.70 13.03
N SER A 573 -15.15 -26.31 13.42
CA SER A 573 -15.18 -27.47 14.29
C SER A 573 -16.32 -28.42 13.95
N ASN A 574 -16.10 -29.70 14.16
CA ASN A 574 -17.13 -30.72 14.05
C ASN A 574 -17.77 -31.05 15.43
N ALA A 575 -17.28 -30.42 16.50
CA ALA A 575 -17.82 -30.57 17.86
C ALA A 575 -19.18 -29.89 18.02
N THR A 576 -19.98 -30.38 18.98
CA THR A 576 -21.19 -29.68 19.39
C THR A 576 -20.85 -28.47 20.27
N ARG A 577 -21.80 -27.56 20.43
CA ARG A 577 -21.62 -26.36 21.28
C ARG A 577 -21.29 -26.72 22.76
N GLU A 578 -21.80 -27.83 23.24
CA GLU A 578 -21.52 -28.34 24.59
C GLU A 578 -20.11 -28.90 24.71
N GLN A 579 -19.69 -29.70 23.73
CA GLN A 579 -18.32 -30.22 23.64
C GLN A 579 -17.30 -29.09 23.54
N LEU A 580 -17.59 -28.05 22.73
CA LEU A 580 -16.74 -26.89 22.61
C LEU A 580 -16.53 -26.18 23.95
N ARG A 581 -17.62 -25.98 24.73
CA ARG A 581 -17.56 -25.36 26.04
C ARG A 581 -16.79 -26.18 27.08
N SER A 582 -16.76 -27.49 26.93
CA SER A 582 -15.98 -28.36 27.81
C SER A 582 -14.49 -28.42 27.44
N THR A 583 -14.15 -28.18 26.18
CA THR A 583 -12.78 -28.31 25.64
C THR A 583 -12.04 -26.97 25.65
N MET A 584 -12.74 -25.86 25.40
CA MET A 584 -12.14 -24.53 25.29
C MET A 584 -12.36 -23.70 26.55
N ARG A 585 -11.39 -22.90 26.94
CA ARG A 585 -11.48 -22.00 28.08
C ARG A 585 -12.57 -20.95 27.85
N PRO A 586 -13.40 -20.63 28.86
CA PRO A 586 -14.44 -19.60 28.77
C PRO A 586 -13.88 -18.23 28.32
N GLU A 587 -12.66 -17.90 28.75
CA GLU A 587 -11.97 -16.68 28.37
C GLU A 587 -11.81 -16.57 26.86
N PHE A 588 -11.42 -17.65 26.16
CA PHE A 588 -11.28 -17.69 24.72
C PHE A 588 -12.64 -17.53 24.01
N LEU A 589 -13.64 -18.27 24.46
CA LEU A 589 -15.00 -18.22 23.86
C LEU A 589 -15.65 -16.83 23.97
N ASN A 590 -15.37 -16.10 25.06
CA ASN A 590 -15.88 -14.74 25.26
C ASN A 590 -15.22 -13.68 24.35
N ARG A 591 -14.11 -14.02 23.67
CA ARG A 591 -13.44 -13.12 22.72
C ARG A 591 -13.90 -13.30 21.30
N ILE A 592 -14.63 -14.38 21.02
CA ILE A 592 -15.21 -14.67 19.72
C ILE A 592 -16.48 -13.83 19.53
N ASP A 593 -16.61 -13.19 18.38
CA ASP A 593 -17.77 -12.34 18.08
C ASP A 593 -19.04 -13.17 17.95
N GLU A 594 -18.98 -14.32 17.25
CA GLU A 594 -20.15 -15.19 17.05
C GLU A 594 -19.74 -16.68 16.96
N ILE A 595 -20.53 -17.54 17.61
CA ILE A 595 -20.45 -19.00 17.50
C ILE A 595 -21.68 -19.47 16.75
N ILE A 596 -21.48 -19.91 15.52
CA ILE A 596 -22.52 -20.20 14.55
C ILE A 596 -22.62 -21.71 14.32
N THR A 597 -23.82 -22.24 14.40
CA THR A 597 -24.08 -23.67 14.15
C THR A 597 -24.64 -23.87 12.75
N PHE A 598 -23.93 -24.62 11.93
CA PHE A 598 -24.37 -25.01 10.58
C PHE A 598 -25.30 -26.23 10.68
N THR A 599 -26.42 -26.15 10.03
CA THR A 599 -27.43 -27.22 9.99
C THR A 599 -27.13 -28.20 8.85
N PRO A 600 -27.46 -29.50 9.02
CA PRO A 600 -27.39 -30.46 7.90
C PRO A 600 -28.24 -30.00 6.72
N LEU A 601 -27.77 -30.26 5.50
CA LEU A 601 -28.48 -29.88 4.28
C LEU A 601 -29.65 -30.80 4.00
N THR A 602 -30.78 -30.24 3.57
CA THR A 602 -31.93 -31.01 3.09
C THR A 602 -31.68 -31.58 1.67
N LYS A 603 -32.49 -32.57 1.25
CA LYS A 603 -32.39 -33.13 -0.13
C LYS A 603 -32.58 -32.07 -1.21
N GLU A 604 -33.46 -31.10 -0.97
CA GLU A 604 -33.71 -29.98 -1.90
C GLU A 604 -32.47 -29.07 -1.99
N GLN A 605 -31.88 -28.77 -0.85
CA GLN A 605 -30.63 -27.95 -0.79
C GLN A 605 -29.45 -28.69 -1.45
N ILE A 606 -29.37 -30.03 -1.37
CA ILE A 606 -28.36 -30.80 -2.09
C ILE A 606 -28.56 -30.67 -3.61
N ALA A 607 -29.81 -30.71 -4.11
CA ALA A 607 -30.07 -30.47 -5.52
C ALA A 607 -29.61 -29.06 -5.98
N ASP A 608 -29.79 -28.06 -5.15
CA ASP A 608 -29.26 -26.71 -5.42
C ASP A 608 -27.75 -26.66 -5.43
N VAL A 609 -27.06 -27.41 -4.52
CA VAL A 609 -25.59 -27.53 -4.54
C VAL A 609 -25.15 -28.20 -5.85
N VAL A 610 -25.86 -29.26 -6.36
CA VAL A 610 -25.58 -29.89 -7.65
C VAL A 610 -25.70 -28.86 -8.77
N ARG A 611 -26.77 -28.05 -8.81
CA ARG A 611 -26.96 -27.00 -9.82
C ARG A 611 -25.77 -26.02 -9.83
N LEU A 612 -25.33 -25.57 -8.64
CA LEU A 612 -24.15 -24.68 -8.54
C LEU A 612 -22.87 -25.34 -9.05
N GLN A 613 -22.65 -26.62 -8.74
CA GLN A 613 -21.46 -27.33 -9.21
C GLN A 613 -21.50 -27.56 -10.72
N ILE A 614 -22.65 -27.92 -11.28
CA ILE A 614 -22.84 -28.04 -12.74
C ILE A 614 -22.61 -26.70 -13.43
N LYS A 615 -23.11 -25.60 -12.86
CA LYS A 615 -22.86 -24.27 -13.40
C LYS A 615 -21.36 -23.97 -13.45
N LYS A 616 -20.60 -24.28 -12.40
CA LYS A 616 -19.12 -24.11 -12.41
C LYS A 616 -18.46 -24.92 -13.53
N VAL A 617 -18.97 -26.13 -13.80
CA VAL A 617 -18.49 -26.96 -14.91
C VAL A 617 -18.84 -26.33 -16.26
N THR A 618 -20.06 -25.81 -16.43
CA THR A 618 -20.50 -25.11 -17.64
C THR A 618 -19.61 -23.87 -17.90
N ASP A 619 -19.40 -23.06 -16.89
CA ASP A 619 -18.55 -21.85 -16.98
C ASP A 619 -17.08 -22.20 -17.35
N MET A 620 -16.58 -23.38 -16.92
CA MET A 620 -15.24 -23.87 -17.27
C MET A 620 -15.16 -24.34 -18.73
N LEU A 621 -16.26 -24.87 -19.29
CA LEU A 621 -16.31 -25.43 -20.65
C LEU A 621 -16.68 -24.39 -21.72
N GLU A 622 -17.35 -23.28 -21.32
CA GLU A 622 -17.79 -22.23 -22.24
C GLU A 622 -16.65 -21.58 -23.05
N PRO A 623 -15.46 -21.30 -22.50
CA PRO A 623 -14.31 -20.79 -23.27
C PRO A 623 -13.80 -21.77 -24.34
N GLN A 624 -14.14 -23.08 -24.21
CA GLN A 624 -13.81 -24.12 -25.18
C GLN A 624 -14.91 -24.29 -26.24
N GLY A 625 -15.95 -23.46 -26.22
CA GLY A 625 -17.10 -23.51 -27.15
C GLY A 625 -18.12 -24.61 -26.80
N ILE A 626 -18.02 -25.23 -25.60
CA ILE A 626 -18.92 -26.32 -25.19
C ILE A 626 -19.99 -25.75 -24.27
N ARG A 627 -21.26 -25.87 -24.67
CA ARG A 627 -22.41 -25.51 -23.85
C ARG A 627 -22.98 -26.77 -23.20
N LEU A 628 -23.13 -26.78 -21.89
CA LEU A 628 -23.63 -27.87 -21.10
C LEU A 628 -24.94 -27.49 -20.44
N GLU A 629 -26.00 -28.28 -20.61
CA GLU A 629 -27.29 -28.13 -19.95
C GLU A 629 -27.64 -29.43 -19.20
N CYS A 630 -28.26 -29.32 -18.05
CA CYS A 630 -28.62 -30.45 -17.21
C CYS A 630 -30.12 -30.46 -16.95
N THR A 631 -30.80 -31.58 -17.21
CA THR A 631 -32.24 -31.69 -16.92
C THR A 631 -32.50 -31.77 -15.42
N PRO A 632 -33.73 -31.43 -14.96
CA PRO A 632 -34.10 -31.57 -13.55
C PRO A 632 -33.97 -32.98 -13.01
N GLN A 633 -34.22 -34.01 -13.89
CA GLN A 633 -34.11 -35.41 -13.57
C GLN A 633 -32.62 -35.80 -13.31
N ALA A 634 -31.75 -35.39 -14.20
CA ALA A 634 -30.30 -35.61 -14.03
C ALA A 634 -29.73 -34.90 -12.76
N ILE A 635 -30.28 -33.73 -12.43
CA ILE A 635 -29.91 -33.06 -11.18
C ILE A 635 -30.38 -33.87 -9.98
N ALA A 636 -31.60 -34.40 -10.00
CA ALA A 636 -32.13 -35.23 -8.91
C ALA A 636 -31.31 -36.52 -8.73
N TYR A 637 -30.95 -37.17 -9.84
CA TYR A 637 -30.07 -38.35 -9.83
C TYR A 637 -28.70 -38.03 -9.19
N LEU A 638 -28.06 -36.97 -9.64
CA LEU A 638 -26.76 -36.54 -9.08
C LEU A 638 -26.85 -36.12 -7.59
N ALA A 639 -28.00 -35.58 -7.18
CA ALA A 639 -28.25 -35.23 -5.79
C ALA A 639 -28.43 -36.47 -4.92
N GLU A 640 -29.08 -37.53 -5.44
CA GLU A 640 -29.23 -38.78 -4.70
C GLU A 640 -27.92 -39.56 -4.57
N GLU A 641 -27.15 -39.66 -5.65
CA GLU A 641 -25.81 -40.28 -5.64
C GLU A 641 -24.76 -39.48 -4.87
N GLY A 642 -24.93 -38.16 -4.81
CA GLY A 642 -24.04 -37.22 -4.12
C GLY A 642 -24.42 -36.91 -2.67
N TYR A 643 -25.50 -37.48 -2.15
CA TYR A 643 -25.93 -37.29 -0.78
C TYR A 643 -25.42 -38.38 0.15
N ASP A 644 -24.81 -37.96 1.25
CA ASP A 644 -24.40 -38.86 2.32
C ASP A 644 -24.79 -38.19 3.67
N PRO A 645 -25.54 -38.89 4.55
CA PRO A 645 -25.95 -38.33 5.84
C PRO A 645 -24.80 -37.86 6.75
N ASP A 646 -23.64 -38.54 6.66
CA ASP A 646 -22.48 -38.26 7.49
C ASP A 646 -21.54 -37.20 6.85
N PHE A 647 -21.47 -37.16 5.52
CA PHE A 647 -20.57 -36.31 4.76
C PHE A 647 -21.24 -35.13 4.02
N GLY A 648 -22.59 -35.02 4.12
CA GLY A 648 -23.39 -33.96 3.53
C GLY A 648 -23.23 -33.87 1.99
N ALA A 649 -22.91 -32.66 1.51
CA ALA A 649 -22.71 -32.41 0.07
C ALA A 649 -21.27 -32.70 -0.41
N ARG A 650 -20.38 -33.23 0.42
CA ARG A 650 -18.98 -33.49 0.03
C ARG A 650 -18.86 -34.51 -1.14
N PRO A 651 -19.67 -35.57 -1.19
CA PRO A 651 -19.64 -36.55 -2.30
C PRO A 651 -20.18 -35.98 -3.62
N VAL A 652 -20.98 -34.90 -3.64
CA VAL A 652 -21.55 -34.30 -4.86
C VAL A 652 -20.48 -34.02 -5.92
N LYS A 653 -19.35 -33.46 -5.50
CA LYS A 653 -18.25 -33.15 -6.42
C LYS A 653 -17.67 -34.43 -7.06
N ARG A 654 -17.58 -35.52 -6.27
CA ARG A 654 -17.12 -36.84 -6.77
C ARG A 654 -18.13 -37.44 -7.72
N ALA A 655 -19.43 -37.34 -7.41
CA ALA A 655 -20.50 -37.81 -8.28
C ALA A 655 -20.49 -37.11 -9.65
N ILE A 656 -20.37 -35.77 -9.65
CA ILE A 656 -20.23 -34.98 -10.89
C ILE A 656 -18.97 -35.40 -11.66
N GLN A 657 -17.84 -35.58 -10.97
CA GLN A 657 -16.61 -36.04 -11.66
C GLN A 657 -16.78 -37.42 -12.28
N GLN A 658 -17.39 -38.33 -11.55
CA GLN A 658 -17.54 -39.71 -11.98
C GLN A 658 -18.59 -39.87 -13.09
N PHE A 659 -19.78 -39.30 -12.91
CA PHE A 659 -20.91 -39.52 -13.80
C PHE A 659 -21.06 -38.49 -14.93
N VAL A 660 -20.44 -37.30 -14.75
CA VAL A 660 -20.53 -36.25 -15.78
C VAL A 660 -19.18 -36.05 -16.49
N LEU A 661 -18.13 -35.65 -15.77
CA LEU A 661 -16.87 -35.24 -16.41
C LEU A 661 -16.14 -36.40 -17.08
N ASN A 662 -16.10 -37.58 -16.44
CA ASN A 662 -15.41 -38.74 -17.00
C ASN A 662 -16.08 -39.23 -18.30
N ASP A 663 -17.42 -39.30 -18.34
CA ASP A 663 -18.14 -39.77 -19.51
C ASP A 663 -18.20 -38.69 -20.60
N LEU A 664 -18.37 -37.43 -20.23
CA LEU A 664 -18.30 -36.33 -21.19
C LEU A 664 -16.91 -36.26 -21.85
N SER A 665 -15.83 -36.47 -21.09
CA SER A 665 -14.46 -36.45 -21.62
C SER A 665 -14.23 -37.58 -22.66
N LYS A 666 -14.74 -38.79 -22.41
CA LYS A 666 -14.66 -39.91 -23.37
C LYS A 666 -15.40 -39.60 -24.66
N LYS A 667 -16.62 -39.04 -24.55
CA LYS A 667 -17.46 -38.69 -25.71
C LYS A 667 -16.89 -37.53 -26.52
N LEU A 668 -16.29 -36.57 -25.87
CA LEU A 668 -15.59 -35.44 -26.53
C LEU A 668 -14.34 -35.91 -27.28
N LEU A 669 -13.58 -36.88 -26.70
CA LEU A 669 -12.39 -37.43 -27.33
C LEU A 669 -12.74 -38.42 -28.48
N ALA A 670 -13.90 -39.06 -28.41
CA ALA A 670 -14.41 -39.96 -29.45
C ALA A 670 -15.16 -39.24 -30.58
N ASP A 671 -15.29 -37.90 -30.52
CA ASP A 671 -16.07 -37.04 -31.41
C ASP A 671 -17.56 -37.54 -31.54
N GLU A 672 -18.09 -38.12 -30.45
CA GLU A 672 -19.49 -38.64 -30.41
C GLU A 672 -20.48 -37.51 -30.05
N VAL A 673 -20.01 -36.32 -29.66
CA VAL A 673 -20.85 -35.16 -29.34
C VAL A 673 -20.46 -33.98 -30.21
N ASN A 674 -21.47 -33.27 -30.72
CA ASN A 674 -21.27 -32.07 -31.52
C ASN A 674 -21.04 -30.85 -30.64
N ARG A 675 -19.88 -30.23 -30.76
CA ARG A 675 -19.48 -29.05 -29.97
C ARG A 675 -20.28 -27.80 -30.32
N ASP A 676 -20.87 -27.72 -31.51
CA ASP A 676 -21.64 -26.55 -31.98
C ASP A 676 -23.06 -26.49 -31.41
N LYS A 677 -23.52 -27.58 -30.78
CA LYS A 677 -24.84 -27.70 -30.17
C LYS A 677 -24.72 -27.87 -28.66
N PRO A 678 -25.71 -27.40 -27.87
CA PRO A 678 -25.76 -27.66 -26.43
C PRO A 678 -25.77 -29.18 -26.15
N ILE A 679 -24.92 -29.62 -25.23
CA ILE A 679 -24.89 -30.99 -24.73
C ILE A 679 -25.86 -31.07 -23.56
N ILE A 680 -26.92 -31.84 -23.70
CA ILE A 680 -27.95 -32.02 -22.68
C ILE A 680 -27.63 -33.29 -21.89
N ILE A 681 -27.45 -33.15 -20.57
CA ILE A 681 -27.34 -34.27 -19.62
C ILE A 681 -28.74 -34.60 -19.16
N ASP A 682 -29.15 -35.82 -19.40
CA ASP A 682 -30.47 -36.34 -19.04
C ASP A 682 -30.36 -37.68 -18.29
N GLU A 683 -31.35 -38.03 -17.50
CA GLU A 683 -31.46 -39.33 -16.82
C GLU A 683 -32.21 -40.31 -17.71
N PHE A 684 -31.65 -41.50 -17.89
CA PHE A 684 -32.33 -42.59 -18.59
C PHE A 684 -31.98 -43.95 -17.97
N GLY A 685 -32.98 -44.61 -17.42
CA GLY A 685 -32.76 -45.83 -16.65
C GLY A 685 -32.00 -45.57 -15.35
N ASP A 686 -30.97 -46.35 -15.08
CA ASP A 686 -30.15 -46.21 -13.87
C ASP A 686 -28.86 -45.34 -14.10
N GLY A 687 -28.86 -44.42 -15.08
CA GLY A 687 -27.67 -43.63 -15.38
C GLY A 687 -27.92 -42.36 -16.18
N LEU A 688 -26.83 -41.60 -16.37
CA LEU A 688 -26.86 -40.33 -17.12
C LEU A 688 -26.57 -40.59 -18.62
N VAL A 689 -27.31 -39.89 -19.47
CA VAL A 689 -27.14 -39.90 -20.93
C VAL A 689 -26.88 -38.51 -21.45
N PHE A 690 -25.94 -38.41 -22.39
CA PHE A 690 -25.59 -37.15 -23.04
C PHE A 690 -26.25 -37.10 -24.43
N ARG A 691 -27.02 -36.05 -24.68
CA ARG A 691 -27.73 -35.83 -25.94
C ARG A 691 -27.35 -34.48 -26.53
N ASN A 692 -27.19 -34.38 -27.88
CA ASN A 692 -27.08 -33.09 -28.59
C ASN A 692 -27.53 -33.20 -30.07
#